data_338ca4b1b7d321d5f8c47ceaf89bc5fe
#
_entry.id   338ca4b1b7d321d5f8c47ceaf89bc5fe
#
_cell.length_a   1.000
_cell.length_b   1.000
_cell.length_c   1.000
_cell.angle_alpha   90.00
_cell.angle_beta   90.00
_cell.angle_gamma   90.00
#
_symmetry.space_group_name_H-M   'P 1'
#
loop_
_entity.id
_entity.type
_entity.pdbx_description
1 polymer ?
#
loop_
_entity_poly.entity_id
_entity_poly.type
_entity_poly.pdbx_seq_one_letter_code
_entity_poly.pdbx_strand_id
1 'polypeptide(L)'
;MKILKKVIFLAFCGIGCSAIAQEIPNPMETLKPWINDSVSGLTNIRYVGEWGGELGEGPEIIRDAENNKVSVREKISEFDYDIVLTWFYSENRNLGWVSYQLERIDSLGNSEIPYKISRNYDEAGVLLSEIIEDGGVKDTLYYDDGEQFPSNDWVKEVVNDTIIYSKEIEGFKYVKKFNNKGDIVYISTPMQTITYELTYDTTIMKIVKRKEVLTDIETGKTTTNQETFEYDSKGQLIKRKGRNDFTDYVYDHNGNLTLEFSATGDYYSGSYTIYEYEGGKKKEYPAFDPKNYPTDNYPANSPVAIHGKLQVSGRDMVDVNGESVVLKGISTHDIMWFERCYNESSLNAMVDEWGINVFRLASYTEEYIKSSSNAQKRREFIDNMVDLCEQKGIYCIIDWHILNSGTNDPWFKSDSAKVFFDYMSKKHAGKAHVIYELCNEPNGSISWARIKSYAQEIIDIIVKNDPSSIIITGTPVWSQRVIAAADSPLDYPNAMYTLHFYADTHKQDLRNAADVALSKNCPLFVTEFGTCNSSGNSGFNVKESIEWFKWMNENNISWANWSFADKDETASLLFPNSCKKGKWTNYSESGRLIKWALSDEDLSGADSVIVVEDILRGWVGWEGFLNSGNRLNYVGNTILTYADQLEGMKRADLIHFLVDSVYAQECIEENPSLAGDSTAISNCILEKRTGLNDVISPLEGVEIYPTIVDETLTIDYTGGDFRVEVFNLLGTKVVEDRCEQGRNLINVSYLTPGTYLILVESNGKIHLEKMQKK
;
A
#
# COMPACT_ATOMS: atom_id res chain seq x y z
N MET A 1 7.52 -1.53 25.95
CA MET A 1 7.51 -0.25 26.71
C MET A 1 6.55 -0.24 27.93
N LYS A 2 5.29 -0.65 27.88
CA LYS A 2 4.42 -0.71 29.07
C LYS A 2 4.80 -1.82 30.07
N ILE A 3 5.25 -2.96 29.61
CA ILE A 3 5.74 -4.06 30.45
C ILE A 3 7.09 -3.69 31.05
N LEU A 4 7.99 -3.10 30.27
CA LEU A 4 9.27 -2.56 30.73
C LEU A 4 9.09 -1.44 31.78
N LYS A 5 8.11 -0.53 31.59
CA LYS A 5 7.77 0.49 32.61
C LYS A 5 7.26 -0.09 33.94
N LYS A 6 6.60 -1.26 33.91
CA LYS A 6 6.22 -1.95 35.16
C LYS A 6 7.41 -2.56 35.89
N VAL A 7 8.37 -3.13 35.17
CA VAL A 7 9.61 -3.67 35.74
C VAL A 7 10.44 -2.54 36.37
N ILE A 8 10.57 -1.41 35.68
CA ILE A 8 11.31 -0.24 36.15
C ILE A 8 10.59 0.42 37.35
N PHE A 9 9.26 0.53 37.34
CA PHE A 9 8.49 1.12 38.42
C PHE A 9 8.56 0.32 39.73
N LEU A 10 8.71 -0.99 39.66
CA LEU A 10 8.82 -1.88 40.82
C LEU A 10 10.23 -1.88 41.45
N ALA A 11 11.27 -1.55 40.71
CA ALA A 11 12.62 -1.36 41.23
C ALA A 11 12.79 -0.06 42.04
N PHE A 12 11.87 0.89 41.90
CA PHE A 12 11.91 2.19 42.59
C PHE A 12 11.13 2.26 43.93
N CYS A 13 10.19 1.35 44.15
CA CYS A 13 9.44 1.32 45.41
C CYS A 13 10.12 0.33 46.35
N GLY A 14 10.97 0.80 47.23
CA GLY A 14 11.66 0.03 48.29
C GLY A 14 10.72 -0.59 49.35
N ILE A 15 9.74 -1.38 48.90
CA ILE A 15 8.80 -2.12 49.76
C ILE A 15 8.88 -3.60 49.32
N GLY A 16 9.43 -4.42 50.17
CA GLY A 16 9.34 -5.87 50.25
C GLY A 16 9.22 -6.67 48.94
N CYS A 17 10.31 -6.81 48.21
CA CYS A 17 10.32 -7.44 46.87
C CYS A 17 10.15 -8.96 46.81
N SER A 18 10.08 -9.68 47.95
CA SER A 18 10.00 -11.14 47.98
C SER A 18 8.68 -11.72 47.38
N ALA A 19 7.60 -10.94 47.35
CA ALA A 19 6.34 -11.39 46.76
C ALA A 19 6.17 -11.00 45.26
N ILE A 20 7.02 -10.09 44.76
CA ILE A 20 6.89 -9.50 43.42
C ILE A 20 7.85 -10.15 42.43
N ALA A 21 8.94 -10.76 42.89
CA ALA A 21 9.87 -11.54 42.07
C ALA A 21 9.21 -12.75 41.37
N GLN A 22 7.98 -13.14 41.75
CA GLN A 22 7.22 -14.22 41.13
C GLN A 22 6.52 -13.84 39.81
N GLU A 23 6.51 -12.55 39.42
CA GLU A 23 5.76 -12.06 38.24
C GLU A 23 6.58 -11.19 37.29
N ILE A 24 7.91 -11.20 37.35
CA ILE A 24 8.70 -10.65 36.25
C ILE A 24 8.63 -11.70 35.12
N PRO A 25 7.83 -11.51 34.06
CA PRO A 25 7.92 -12.39 32.93
C PRO A 25 9.38 -12.27 32.47
N ASN A 26 10.12 -13.37 32.52
CA ASN A 26 11.40 -13.47 31.84
C ASN A 26 11.20 -12.90 30.43
N PRO A 27 11.88 -11.82 30.01
CA PRO A 27 11.77 -11.33 28.66
C PRO A 27 12.04 -12.43 27.61
N MET A 28 12.84 -13.45 27.99
CA MET A 28 13.02 -14.66 27.19
C MET A 28 11.87 -15.66 27.34
N GLU A 29 10.99 -15.55 28.33
CA GLU A 29 9.76 -16.36 28.38
C GLU A 29 8.67 -15.82 27.46
N THR A 30 8.65 -14.55 27.15
CA THR A 30 7.90 -14.01 26.03
C THR A 30 8.49 -14.45 24.68
N LEU A 31 9.78 -14.76 24.64
CA LEU A 31 10.49 -15.27 23.46
C LEU A 31 10.58 -16.83 23.44
N LYS A 32 10.35 -17.50 24.57
CA LYS A 32 10.49 -18.97 24.72
C LYS A 32 9.66 -19.84 23.79
N PRO A 33 8.45 -19.48 23.37
CA PRO A 33 7.77 -20.30 22.37
C PRO A 33 8.51 -20.33 21.02
N TRP A 34 9.42 -19.39 20.78
CA TRP A 34 9.97 -19.07 19.49
C TRP A 34 11.47 -19.28 19.37
N ILE A 35 12.21 -18.96 20.42
CA ILE A 35 13.64 -19.25 20.48
C ILE A 35 13.76 -20.62 21.15
N ASN A 36 13.56 -21.68 20.38
CA ASN A 36 13.96 -22.99 20.80
C ASN A 36 15.45 -22.94 21.17
N ASP A 37 15.84 -23.41 22.33
CA ASP A 37 17.24 -23.39 22.81
C ASP A 37 18.19 -24.14 21.86
N SER A 38 17.63 -24.94 20.93
CA SER A 38 18.34 -25.61 19.85
C SER A 38 18.60 -24.74 18.62
N VAL A 39 18.17 -23.46 18.57
CA VAL A 39 18.36 -22.60 17.40
C VAL A 39 19.82 -22.14 17.35
N SER A 40 20.63 -22.92 16.67
CA SER A 40 21.97 -22.50 16.28
C SER A 40 21.86 -21.42 15.20
N GLY A 41 22.64 -20.33 15.34
CA GLY A 41 22.81 -19.38 14.26
C GLY A 41 22.13 -18.01 14.42
N LEU A 42 21.34 -17.74 15.45
CA LEU A 42 20.83 -16.38 15.70
C LEU A 42 21.99 -15.42 15.96
N THR A 43 22.17 -14.43 15.08
CA THR A 43 23.31 -13.51 15.12
C THR A 43 22.91 -12.11 15.56
N ASN A 44 21.67 -11.68 15.27
CA ASN A 44 21.23 -10.34 15.59
C ASN A 44 19.73 -10.26 15.82
N ILE A 45 19.28 -9.27 16.58
CA ILE A 45 17.87 -8.91 16.76
C ILE A 45 17.78 -7.40 16.54
N ARG A 46 16.90 -6.96 15.65
CA ARG A 46 16.68 -5.53 15.37
C ARG A 46 15.23 -5.13 15.66
N TYR A 47 15.06 -3.96 16.26
CA TYR A 47 13.75 -3.34 16.47
C TYR A 47 13.54 -2.24 15.44
N VAL A 48 12.48 -2.33 14.69
CA VAL A 48 12.16 -1.42 13.58
C VAL A 48 10.75 -0.87 13.77
N GLY A 49 10.59 0.45 13.65
CA GLY A 49 9.28 1.10 13.61
C GLY A 49 8.54 0.77 12.33
N GLU A 50 7.22 0.80 12.38
CA GLU A 50 6.35 0.47 11.24
C GLU A 50 6.64 1.30 9.97
N TRP A 51 7.18 2.51 10.12
CA TRP A 51 7.58 3.42 9.03
C TRP A 51 9.07 3.32 8.67
N GLY A 52 9.78 2.29 9.15
CA GLY A 52 11.16 2.00 8.77
C GLY A 52 12.25 2.75 9.53
N GLY A 53 11.92 3.46 10.61
CA GLY A 53 12.93 4.00 11.53
C GLY A 53 13.43 2.92 12.47
N GLU A 54 14.74 2.73 12.60
CA GLU A 54 15.28 1.90 13.66
C GLU A 54 14.92 2.49 15.03
N LEU A 55 14.23 1.72 15.85
CA LEU A 55 13.86 2.10 17.23
C LEU A 55 14.97 1.80 18.22
N GLY A 56 15.99 1.04 17.81
CA GLY A 56 17.13 0.62 18.58
C GLY A 56 17.69 -0.71 18.12
N GLU A 57 18.93 -0.99 18.52
CA GLU A 57 19.49 -2.32 18.38
C GLU A 57 18.84 -3.25 19.41
N GLY A 58 18.59 -4.48 19.03
CA GLY A 58 18.15 -5.54 19.91
C GLY A 58 19.28 -6.00 20.84
N PRO A 59 19.02 -7.00 21.67
CA PRO A 59 20.04 -7.51 22.59
C PRO A 59 21.27 -8.03 21.84
N GLU A 60 22.44 -7.70 22.34
CA GLU A 60 23.72 -8.23 21.86
C GLU A 60 23.80 -9.74 22.14
N ILE A 61 24.06 -10.54 21.12
CA ILE A 61 24.22 -12.00 21.25
C ILE A 61 25.71 -12.34 21.21
N ILE A 62 26.25 -12.77 22.35
CA ILE A 62 27.65 -13.15 22.46
C ILE A 62 27.77 -14.66 22.26
N ARG A 63 28.69 -15.08 21.36
CA ARG A 63 28.94 -16.48 21.00
C ARG A 63 30.38 -16.88 21.32
N ASP A 64 30.58 -18.18 21.56
CA ASP A 64 31.92 -18.75 21.69
C ASP A 64 32.56 -19.04 20.32
N ALA A 65 33.78 -19.57 20.34
CA ALA A 65 34.53 -19.92 19.14
C ALA A 65 33.87 -21.06 18.29
N GLU A 66 32.96 -21.80 18.88
CA GLU A 66 32.20 -22.89 18.23
C GLU A 66 30.80 -22.42 17.76
N ASN A 67 30.54 -21.12 17.80
CA ASN A 67 29.29 -20.48 17.44
C ASN A 67 28.10 -20.83 18.36
N ASN A 68 28.36 -21.27 19.59
CA ASN A 68 27.31 -21.48 20.58
C ASN A 68 26.96 -20.16 21.27
N LYS A 69 25.67 -19.96 21.57
CA LYS A 69 25.20 -18.80 22.33
C LYS A 69 25.68 -18.86 23.78
N VAL A 70 26.54 -17.93 24.19
CA VAL A 70 27.10 -17.85 25.54
C VAL A 70 26.27 -16.90 26.40
N SER A 71 25.89 -15.74 25.86
CA SER A 71 25.03 -14.81 26.55
C SER A 71 24.22 -13.95 25.58
N VAL A 72 23.14 -13.40 26.09
CA VAL A 72 22.35 -12.34 25.43
C VAL A 72 22.36 -11.15 26.36
N ARG A 73 22.73 -9.98 25.85
CA ARG A 73 22.86 -8.75 26.64
C ARG A 73 22.00 -7.67 26.02
N GLU A 74 21.07 -7.14 26.79
CA GLU A 74 20.21 -6.03 26.38
C GLU A 74 20.54 -4.79 27.23
N LYS A 75 20.73 -3.66 26.56
CA LYS A 75 20.99 -2.37 27.21
C LYS A 75 19.81 -1.44 27.07
N ILE A 76 19.40 -0.87 28.17
CA ILE A 76 18.31 0.12 28.23
C ILE A 76 18.89 1.38 28.87
N SER A 77 18.95 2.46 28.10
CA SER A 77 19.43 3.75 28.60
C SER A 77 18.29 4.56 29.21
N GLU A 78 18.47 5.00 30.44
CA GLU A 78 17.57 5.91 31.14
C GLU A 78 18.28 7.24 31.45
N PHE A 79 17.56 8.25 32.02
CA PHE A 79 18.08 9.63 32.17
C PHE A 79 19.41 9.74 32.90
N ASP A 80 19.64 8.90 33.91
CA ASP A 80 20.82 9.01 34.79
C ASP A 80 21.68 7.73 34.82
N TYR A 81 21.25 6.64 34.21
CA TYR A 81 21.94 5.35 34.22
C TYR A 81 21.52 4.46 33.08
N ASP A 82 22.37 3.49 32.72
CA ASP A 82 22.05 2.39 31.84
C ASP A 82 21.66 1.14 32.64
N ILE A 83 20.62 0.47 32.24
CA ILE A 83 20.26 -0.86 32.73
C ILE A 83 20.73 -1.87 31.70
N VAL A 84 21.55 -2.81 32.14
CA VAL A 84 22.02 -3.91 31.30
C VAL A 84 21.45 -5.22 31.84
N LEU A 85 20.67 -5.90 31.03
CA LEU A 85 20.11 -7.21 31.30
C LEU A 85 20.94 -8.24 30.57
N THR A 86 21.51 -9.23 31.30
CA THR A 86 22.34 -10.26 30.69
C THR A 86 21.84 -11.66 31.09
N TRP A 87 21.59 -12.49 30.07
CA TRP A 87 21.28 -13.91 30.22
C TRP A 87 22.51 -14.72 29.82
N PHE A 88 22.94 -15.64 30.66
CA PHE A 88 24.03 -16.57 30.38
C PHE A 88 23.46 -17.96 30.08
N TYR A 89 24.02 -18.63 29.09
CA TYR A 89 23.58 -19.94 28.61
C TYR A 89 24.57 -21.04 29.00
N SER A 90 24.07 -22.24 29.19
CA SER A 90 24.90 -23.41 29.48
C SER A 90 25.64 -23.88 28.22
N GLU A 91 26.83 -24.45 28.40
CA GLU A 91 27.53 -25.21 27.36
C GLU A 91 26.69 -26.44 26.91
N ASN A 92 25.82 -26.96 27.77
CA ASN A 92 24.86 -28.01 27.42
C ASN A 92 23.67 -27.36 26.71
N ARG A 93 23.56 -27.56 25.41
CA ARG A 93 22.58 -26.96 24.51
C ARG A 93 21.11 -27.28 24.84
N ASN A 94 20.85 -28.29 25.69
CA ASN A 94 19.51 -28.66 26.13
C ASN A 94 19.02 -27.88 27.36
N LEU A 95 19.93 -27.11 27.97
CA LEU A 95 19.61 -26.34 29.17
C LEU A 95 19.41 -24.87 28.80
N GLY A 96 18.38 -24.30 28.59
CA GLY A 96 18.20 -22.86 28.36
C GLY A 96 19.22 -21.93 29.04
N TRP A 97 18.84 -20.74 29.42
CA TRP A 97 19.75 -19.88 30.18
C TRP A 97 19.93 -20.40 31.63
N VAL A 98 21.17 -20.30 32.12
CA VAL A 98 21.55 -20.78 33.46
C VAL A 98 21.68 -19.66 34.47
N SER A 99 21.83 -18.41 34.03
CA SER A 99 21.90 -17.27 34.90
C SER A 99 21.42 -16.01 34.16
N TYR A 100 20.76 -15.14 34.95
CA TYR A 100 20.31 -13.82 34.53
C TYR A 100 20.81 -12.80 35.53
N GLN A 101 21.27 -11.66 35.08
CA GLN A 101 21.62 -10.55 35.95
C GLN A 101 21.13 -9.21 35.39
N LEU A 102 20.72 -8.33 36.28
CA LEU A 102 20.47 -6.94 36.02
C LEU A 102 21.67 -6.12 36.57
N GLU A 103 22.33 -5.40 35.67
CA GLU A 103 23.41 -4.48 36.02
C GLU A 103 22.94 -3.05 35.79
N ARG A 104 23.22 -2.17 36.76
CA ARG A 104 22.95 -0.75 36.64
C ARG A 104 24.28 -0.02 36.49
N ILE A 105 24.41 0.81 35.46
CA ILE A 105 25.65 1.58 35.18
C ILE A 105 25.29 3.06 35.22
N ASP A 106 25.92 3.81 36.11
CA ASP A 106 25.72 5.26 36.25
C ASP A 106 26.45 6.06 35.17
N SER A 107 26.20 7.36 35.08
CA SER A 107 26.82 8.27 34.12
C SER A 107 28.36 8.38 34.25
N LEU A 108 28.95 7.88 35.32
CA LEU A 108 30.40 7.82 35.57
C LEU A 108 31.00 6.46 35.19
N GLY A 109 30.18 5.50 34.77
CA GLY A 109 30.60 4.14 34.40
C GLY A 109 30.73 3.19 35.61
N ASN A 110 30.28 3.58 36.81
CA ASN A 110 30.22 2.64 37.94
C ASN A 110 29.06 1.68 37.77
N SER A 111 29.30 0.40 38.02
CA SER A 111 28.26 -0.63 37.88
C SER A 111 27.93 -1.29 39.22
N GLU A 112 26.68 -1.65 39.40
CA GLU A 112 26.17 -2.51 40.48
C GLU A 112 25.25 -3.59 39.90
N ILE A 113 25.20 -4.76 40.53
CA ILE A 113 24.29 -5.84 40.15
C ILE A 113 23.29 -6.04 41.28
N PRO A 114 22.19 -5.26 41.28
CA PRO A 114 21.20 -5.33 42.34
C PRO A 114 20.34 -6.60 42.28
N TYR A 115 20.29 -7.28 41.13
CA TYR A 115 19.44 -8.45 40.92
C TYR A 115 20.12 -9.52 40.08
N LYS A 116 20.05 -10.77 40.54
CA LYS A 116 20.59 -11.93 39.83
C LYS A 116 19.73 -13.17 40.09
N ILE A 117 19.52 -13.97 39.04
CA ILE A 117 18.96 -15.31 39.13
C ILE A 117 20.00 -16.33 38.64
N SER A 118 20.11 -17.44 39.34
CA SER A 118 20.92 -18.60 38.89
C SER A 118 20.06 -19.86 38.93
N ARG A 119 20.14 -20.65 37.85
CA ARG A 119 19.38 -21.88 37.62
C ARG A 119 20.26 -23.12 37.77
N ASN A 120 19.75 -24.14 38.46
CA ASN A 120 20.40 -25.44 38.58
C ASN A 120 19.52 -26.50 37.93
N TYR A 121 20.15 -27.35 37.11
CA TYR A 121 19.50 -28.41 36.34
C TYR A 121 20.08 -29.76 36.75
N ASP A 122 19.28 -30.84 36.55
CA ASP A 122 19.78 -32.21 36.67
C ASP A 122 20.56 -32.61 35.39
N GLU A 123 21.07 -33.88 35.41
CA GLU A 123 21.82 -34.45 34.26
C GLU A 123 20.96 -34.63 32.99
N ALA A 124 19.62 -34.70 33.14
CA ALA A 124 18.66 -34.81 32.03
C ALA A 124 18.22 -33.43 31.48
N GLY A 125 18.64 -32.34 32.13
CA GLY A 125 18.28 -30.98 31.73
C GLY A 125 16.98 -30.47 32.35
N VAL A 126 16.47 -31.11 33.37
CA VAL A 126 15.29 -30.67 34.11
C VAL A 126 15.70 -29.62 35.13
N LEU A 127 15.04 -28.48 35.17
CA LEU A 127 15.28 -27.41 36.12
C LEU A 127 14.92 -27.85 37.53
N LEU A 128 15.93 -27.85 38.41
CA LEU A 128 15.79 -28.28 39.81
C LEU A 128 15.55 -27.11 40.77
N SER A 129 16.23 -25.99 40.53
CA SER A 129 16.06 -24.82 41.40
C SER A 129 16.53 -23.53 40.74
N GLU A 130 15.97 -22.43 41.20
CA GLU A 130 16.44 -21.06 40.92
C GLU A 130 16.88 -20.40 42.24
N ILE A 131 18.02 -19.72 42.18
CA ILE A 131 18.52 -18.91 43.30
C ILE A 131 18.35 -17.46 42.86
N ILE A 132 17.58 -16.70 43.61
CA ILE A 132 17.32 -15.27 43.38
C ILE A 132 18.10 -14.47 44.42
N GLU A 133 18.91 -13.55 43.94
CA GLU A 133 19.64 -12.59 44.78
C GLU A 133 19.13 -11.19 44.44
N ASP A 134 18.51 -10.52 45.40
CA ASP A 134 17.93 -9.16 45.27
C ASP A 134 18.37 -8.28 46.44
N GLY A 135 19.10 -7.19 46.12
CA GLY A 135 19.59 -6.26 47.13
C GLY A 135 20.38 -6.90 48.27
N GLY A 136 21.06 -8.04 48.02
CA GLY A 136 21.83 -8.79 49.01
C GLY A 136 21.02 -9.83 49.80
N VAL A 137 19.74 -9.96 49.51
CA VAL A 137 18.88 -11.05 50.03
C VAL A 137 18.91 -12.20 49.03
N LYS A 138 19.00 -13.45 49.54
CA LYS A 138 19.06 -14.65 48.72
C LYS A 138 17.89 -15.56 49.03
N ASP A 139 17.13 -15.91 48.01
CA ASP A 139 16.01 -16.86 48.06
C ASP A 139 16.27 -18.02 47.08
N THR A 140 15.66 -19.19 47.34
CA THR A 140 15.81 -20.35 46.50
C THR A 140 14.46 -20.95 46.17
N LEU A 141 14.14 -21.01 44.86
CA LEU A 141 12.97 -21.69 44.34
C LEU A 141 13.36 -23.09 43.86
N TYR A 142 12.59 -24.10 44.18
CA TYR A 142 12.80 -25.49 43.74
C TYR A 142 11.77 -25.89 42.71
N TYR A 143 12.14 -26.82 41.86
CA TYR A 143 11.31 -27.33 40.76
C TYR A 143 11.20 -28.86 40.86
N ASP A 144 10.05 -29.43 40.54
CA ASP A 144 9.80 -30.85 40.41
C ASP A 144 9.28 -31.11 38.96
N ASP A 145 9.92 -32.07 38.26
CA ASP A 145 9.64 -32.38 36.84
C ASP A 145 9.67 -31.16 35.90
N GLY A 146 10.52 -30.15 36.18
CA GLY A 146 10.68 -28.96 35.36
C GLY A 146 9.61 -27.87 35.57
N GLU A 147 8.68 -28.06 36.46
CA GLU A 147 7.66 -27.07 36.83
C GLU A 147 8.06 -26.28 38.08
N GLN A 148 7.76 -24.97 38.09
CA GLN A 148 8.14 -24.06 39.16
C GLN A 148 7.38 -24.33 40.45
N PHE A 149 8.09 -24.79 41.50
CA PHE A 149 7.58 -24.89 42.85
C PHE A 149 8.49 -24.13 43.83
N PRO A 150 7.98 -23.09 44.46
CA PRO A 150 8.73 -22.48 45.58
C PRO A 150 8.71 -23.42 46.79
N SER A 151 9.87 -23.95 47.14
CA SER A 151 10.14 -24.79 48.31
C SER A 151 9.38 -26.15 48.43
N ASN A 152 9.94 -27.10 49.18
CA ASN A 152 9.39 -28.45 49.47
C ASN A 152 8.02 -28.45 50.19
N ASP A 153 7.33 -27.33 50.35
CA ASP A 153 6.10 -27.19 51.13
C ASP A 153 4.82 -27.19 50.30
N TRP A 154 4.93 -27.36 48.94
CA TRP A 154 3.76 -27.48 48.10
C TRP A 154 3.19 -28.90 48.19
N VAL A 155 1.89 -29.01 48.47
CA VAL A 155 1.16 -30.27 48.51
C VAL A 155 0.55 -30.51 47.16
N LYS A 156 0.94 -31.62 46.49
CA LYS A 156 0.37 -32.08 45.22
C LYS A 156 -0.83 -33.02 45.50
N GLU A 157 -1.93 -32.71 44.88
CA GLU A 157 -3.16 -33.53 44.92
C GLU A 157 -3.71 -33.71 43.49
N VAL A 158 -4.25 -34.87 43.15
CA VAL A 158 -4.90 -35.13 41.85
C VAL A 158 -6.38 -35.42 42.13
N VAL A 159 -7.26 -34.58 41.57
CA VAL A 159 -8.70 -34.71 41.75
C VAL A 159 -9.37 -34.61 40.36
N ASN A 160 -10.04 -35.66 39.94
CA ASN A 160 -10.75 -35.70 38.63
C ASN A 160 -9.89 -35.20 37.45
N ASP A 161 -8.72 -35.80 37.27
CA ASP A 161 -7.75 -35.44 36.22
C ASP A 161 -7.20 -34.00 36.30
N THR A 162 -7.43 -33.29 37.38
CA THR A 162 -6.86 -31.98 37.66
C THR A 162 -5.73 -32.13 38.67
N ILE A 163 -4.56 -31.67 38.32
CA ILE A 163 -3.42 -31.62 39.25
C ILE A 163 -3.53 -30.33 40.02
N ILE A 164 -3.54 -30.41 41.37
CA ILE A 164 -3.68 -29.28 42.27
C ILE A 164 -2.41 -29.18 43.11
N TYR A 165 -1.77 -28.07 43.06
CA TYR A 165 -0.70 -27.74 43.99
C TYR A 165 -1.18 -26.65 44.97
N SER A 166 -0.96 -26.84 46.21
CA SER A 166 -1.31 -25.84 47.23
C SER A 166 -0.24 -25.70 48.31
N LYS A 167 -0.08 -24.48 48.79
CA LYS A 167 0.86 -24.11 49.85
C LYS A 167 0.20 -23.09 50.79
N GLU A 168 0.59 -23.08 52.04
CA GLU A 168 0.19 -22.03 53.00
C GLU A 168 1.44 -21.28 53.45
N ILE A 169 1.41 -19.95 53.31
CA ILE A 169 2.49 -19.03 53.75
C ILE A 169 1.86 -17.98 54.65
N GLU A 170 2.34 -17.87 55.88
CA GLU A 170 1.86 -16.87 56.88
C GLU A 170 0.32 -16.90 57.08
N GLY A 171 -0.31 -18.08 56.94
CA GLY A 171 -1.75 -18.24 57.07
C GLY A 171 -2.55 -17.97 55.78
N PHE A 172 -1.88 -17.68 54.70
CA PHE A 172 -2.53 -17.48 53.39
C PHE A 172 -2.31 -18.68 52.49
N LYS A 173 -3.39 -19.15 51.81
CA LYS A 173 -3.36 -20.28 50.92
C LYS A 173 -3.13 -19.85 49.48
N TYR A 174 -2.10 -20.43 48.85
CA TYR A 174 -1.79 -20.32 47.42
C TYR A 174 -2.22 -21.62 46.73
N VAL A 175 -2.84 -21.54 45.56
CA VAL A 175 -3.30 -22.70 44.81
C VAL A 175 -3.03 -22.52 43.33
N LYS A 176 -2.46 -23.56 42.68
CA LYS A 176 -2.40 -23.68 41.19
C LYS A 176 -3.10 -24.95 40.80
N LYS A 177 -3.88 -24.90 39.70
CA LYS A 177 -4.54 -26.10 39.13
C LYS A 177 -4.20 -26.24 37.67
N PHE A 178 -3.90 -27.46 37.27
CA PHE A 178 -3.56 -27.82 35.89
C PHE A 178 -4.59 -28.84 35.40
N ASN A 179 -4.94 -28.74 34.10
CA ASN A 179 -5.78 -29.77 33.45
C ASN A 179 -4.95 -31.04 33.14
N ASN A 180 -5.61 -32.04 32.56
CA ASN A 180 -4.96 -33.29 32.17
C ASN A 180 -3.98 -33.15 30.98
N LYS A 181 -3.85 -32.00 30.40
CA LYS A 181 -2.86 -31.68 29.34
C LYS A 181 -1.65 -30.91 29.87
N GLY A 182 -1.63 -30.61 31.18
CA GLY A 182 -0.57 -29.84 31.82
C GLY A 182 -0.76 -28.35 31.75
N ASP A 183 -1.86 -27.82 31.17
CA ASP A 183 -2.06 -26.36 31.09
C ASP A 183 -2.70 -25.83 32.36
N ILE A 184 -2.23 -24.64 32.79
CA ILE A 184 -2.77 -23.95 33.99
C ILE A 184 -4.22 -23.53 33.70
N VAL A 185 -5.13 -23.89 34.59
CA VAL A 185 -6.55 -23.52 34.51
C VAL A 185 -7.04 -22.67 35.70
N TYR A 186 -6.24 -22.59 36.77
CA TYR A 186 -6.58 -21.78 37.92
C TYR A 186 -5.35 -21.39 38.73
N ILE A 187 -5.31 -20.15 39.21
CA ILE A 187 -4.34 -19.64 40.17
C ILE A 187 -5.09 -18.92 41.25
N SER A 188 -4.69 -19.10 42.52
CA SER A 188 -5.19 -18.32 43.67
C SER A 188 -4.02 -17.85 44.52
N THR A 189 -4.04 -16.56 44.80
CA THR A 189 -3.16 -15.89 45.74
C THR A 189 -4.00 -15.21 46.84
N PRO A 190 -3.44 -14.66 47.92
CA PRO A 190 -4.19 -13.91 48.94
C PRO A 190 -4.96 -12.72 48.40
N MET A 191 -4.52 -12.14 47.27
CA MET A 191 -5.09 -10.90 46.70
C MET A 191 -6.04 -11.14 45.55
N GLN A 192 -5.84 -12.22 44.79
CA GLN A 192 -6.60 -12.44 43.55
C GLN A 192 -6.73 -13.92 43.19
N THR A 193 -7.77 -14.22 42.42
CA THR A 193 -7.89 -15.51 41.73
C THR A 193 -7.91 -15.28 40.22
N ILE A 194 -7.29 -16.19 39.49
CA ILE A 194 -7.28 -16.20 38.04
C ILE A 194 -7.81 -17.55 37.56
N THR A 195 -8.82 -17.51 36.72
CA THR A 195 -9.37 -18.73 36.07
C THR A 195 -9.16 -18.66 34.58
N TYR A 196 -8.67 -19.74 33.98
CA TYR A 196 -8.48 -19.84 32.54
C TYR A 196 -9.49 -20.82 31.95
N GLU A 197 -10.25 -20.35 30.96
CA GLU A 197 -11.07 -21.19 30.09
C GLU A 197 -10.31 -21.36 28.77
N LEU A 198 -9.91 -22.61 28.46
CA LEU A 198 -9.08 -22.95 27.29
C LEU A 198 -9.90 -23.69 26.24
N THR A 199 -9.76 -23.27 24.97
CA THR A 199 -10.32 -23.97 23.82
C THR A 199 -9.17 -24.48 22.96
N TYR A 200 -9.22 -25.75 22.58
CA TYR A 200 -8.19 -26.41 21.79
C TYR A 200 -8.69 -26.69 20.38
N ASP A 201 -7.81 -26.54 19.41
CA ASP A 201 -7.98 -27.18 18.12
C ASP A 201 -7.73 -28.70 18.28
N THR A 202 -8.66 -29.49 17.85
CA THR A 202 -8.60 -30.96 18.02
C THR A 202 -7.67 -31.67 17.03
N THR A 203 -7.30 -30.97 15.95
CA THR A 203 -6.43 -31.51 14.89
C THR A 203 -4.96 -31.36 15.26
N ILE A 204 -4.58 -30.15 15.70
CA ILE A 204 -3.19 -29.83 16.04
C ILE A 204 -2.93 -29.87 17.55
N MET A 205 -3.96 -30.12 18.37
CA MET A 205 -3.89 -30.19 19.84
C MET A 205 -3.29 -28.94 20.50
N LYS A 206 -3.50 -27.76 19.92
CA LYS A 206 -3.02 -26.45 20.40
C LYS A 206 -4.17 -25.60 20.93
N ILE A 207 -3.88 -24.69 21.88
CA ILE A 207 -4.84 -23.73 22.40
C ILE A 207 -5.11 -22.69 21.31
N VAL A 208 -6.36 -22.58 20.85
CA VAL A 208 -6.79 -21.57 19.88
C VAL A 208 -7.52 -20.41 20.53
N LYS A 209 -7.96 -20.58 21.78
CA LYS A 209 -8.60 -19.49 22.54
C LYS A 209 -8.31 -19.67 24.02
N ARG A 210 -7.95 -18.57 24.66
CA ARG A 210 -7.78 -18.45 26.12
C ARG A 210 -8.65 -17.31 26.63
N LYS A 211 -9.48 -17.58 27.61
CA LYS A 211 -10.20 -16.56 28.37
C LYS A 211 -9.67 -16.59 29.80
N GLU A 212 -9.22 -15.49 30.28
CA GLU A 212 -8.72 -15.26 31.64
C GLU A 212 -9.76 -14.45 32.40
N VAL A 213 -10.13 -14.92 33.57
CA VAL A 213 -11.00 -14.21 34.51
C VAL A 213 -10.22 -13.97 35.79
N LEU A 214 -9.81 -12.73 36.00
CA LEU A 214 -9.13 -12.28 37.19
C LEU A 214 -10.15 -11.70 38.17
N THR A 215 -10.15 -12.17 39.40
CA THR A 215 -11.03 -11.67 40.49
C THR A 215 -10.17 -11.16 41.65
N ASP A 216 -10.31 -9.91 41.95
CA ASP A 216 -9.74 -9.30 43.19
C ASP A 216 -10.52 -9.79 44.39
N ILE A 217 -9.84 -10.36 45.36
CA ILE A 217 -10.49 -11.02 46.54
C ILE A 217 -11.07 -9.97 47.50
N GLU A 218 -10.43 -8.83 47.66
CA GLU A 218 -10.85 -7.80 48.59
C GLU A 218 -12.11 -7.09 48.08
N THR A 219 -12.12 -6.72 46.80
CA THR A 219 -13.19 -5.92 46.22
C THR A 219 -14.28 -6.77 45.52
N GLY A 220 -13.98 -8.04 45.23
CA GLY A 220 -14.83 -8.92 44.41
C GLY A 220 -14.94 -8.49 42.94
N LYS A 221 -14.15 -7.51 42.52
CA LYS A 221 -14.16 -7.01 41.14
C LYS A 221 -13.52 -8.02 40.20
N THR A 222 -14.19 -8.28 39.09
CA THR A 222 -13.67 -9.17 38.03
C THR A 222 -13.23 -8.39 36.83
N THR A 223 -12.11 -8.84 36.22
CA THR A 223 -11.63 -8.38 34.92
C THR A 223 -11.50 -9.60 34.02
N THR A 224 -11.97 -9.49 32.78
CA THR A 224 -11.89 -10.58 31.80
C THR A 224 -11.03 -10.16 30.63
N ASN A 225 -10.01 -10.96 30.33
CA ASN A 225 -9.18 -10.86 29.15
C ASN A 225 -9.47 -12.08 28.25
N GLN A 226 -9.40 -11.87 26.95
CA GLN A 226 -9.55 -12.96 25.98
C GLN A 226 -8.49 -12.84 24.92
N GLU A 227 -7.88 -13.97 24.59
CA GLU A 227 -6.89 -14.10 23.53
C GLU A 227 -7.30 -15.20 22.54
N THR A 228 -6.90 -15.04 21.30
CA THR A 228 -7.02 -16.07 20.26
C THR A 228 -5.66 -16.31 19.65
N PHE A 229 -5.45 -17.54 19.17
CA PHE A 229 -4.19 -18.02 18.61
C PHE A 229 -4.47 -18.69 17.27
N GLU A 230 -3.67 -18.37 16.25
CA GLU A 230 -3.75 -18.97 14.93
C GLU A 230 -2.42 -19.64 14.60
N TYR A 231 -2.47 -20.80 13.95
CA TYR A 231 -1.32 -21.63 13.64
C TYR A 231 -1.27 -21.92 12.14
N ASP A 232 -0.06 -22.06 11.60
CA ASP A 232 0.15 -22.52 10.23
C ASP A 232 -0.08 -24.05 10.10
N SER A 233 0.09 -24.56 8.89
CA SER A 233 -0.06 -26.00 8.61
C SER A 233 0.99 -26.89 9.30
N LYS A 234 2.09 -26.30 9.80
CA LYS A 234 3.15 -26.99 10.57
C LYS A 234 2.89 -26.93 12.08
N GLY A 235 1.82 -26.26 12.51
CA GLY A 235 1.50 -26.04 13.92
C GLY A 235 2.32 -24.94 14.59
N GLN A 236 2.98 -24.05 13.82
CA GLN A 236 3.69 -22.89 14.34
C GLN A 236 2.69 -21.76 14.58
N LEU A 237 2.82 -21.01 15.67
CA LEU A 237 1.93 -19.89 15.99
C LEU A 237 2.23 -18.72 15.06
N ILE A 238 1.26 -18.34 14.24
CA ILE A 238 1.41 -17.23 13.29
C ILE A 238 0.73 -15.95 13.76
N LYS A 239 -0.20 -16.06 14.74
CA LYS A 239 -0.86 -14.87 15.32
C LYS A 239 -1.35 -15.12 16.73
N ARG A 240 -1.11 -14.14 17.61
CA ARG A 240 -1.76 -13.96 18.90
C ARG A 240 -2.58 -12.68 18.88
N LYS A 241 -3.84 -12.70 19.27
CA LYS A 241 -4.69 -11.52 19.36
C LYS A 241 -5.30 -11.42 20.76
N GLY A 242 -4.99 -10.37 21.47
CA GLY A 242 -5.61 -9.97 22.73
C GLY A 242 -6.78 -9.00 22.52
N ARG A 243 -7.22 -8.35 23.58
CA ARG A 243 -8.33 -7.38 23.53
C ARG A 243 -7.97 -6.10 22.78
N ASN A 244 -6.80 -5.55 23.02
CA ASN A 244 -6.33 -4.28 22.45
C ASN A 244 -4.92 -4.40 21.85
N ASP A 245 -4.43 -5.60 21.68
CA ASP A 245 -3.09 -5.89 21.16
C ASP A 245 -3.11 -7.13 20.31
N PHE A 246 -2.15 -7.23 19.42
CA PHE A 246 -1.88 -8.46 18.68
C PHE A 246 -0.40 -8.58 18.36
N THR A 247 0.02 -9.82 18.07
CA THR A 247 1.36 -10.14 17.60
C THR A 247 1.26 -11.13 16.46
N ASP A 248 1.91 -10.85 15.35
CA ASP A 248 2.06 -11.72 14.20
C ASP A 248 3.50 -12.24 14.13
N TYR A 249 3.69 -13.48 13.68
CA TYR A 249 4.96 -14.20 13.67
C TYR A 249 5.24 -14.79 12.31
N VAL A 250 6.51 -14.77 11.86
CA VAL A 250 6.97 -15.41 10.63
C VAL A 250 8.17 -16.28 10.91
N TYR A 251 8.18 -17.44 10.28
CA TYR A 251 9.25 -18.42 10.39
C TYR A 251 9.92 -18.65 9.04
N ASP A 252 11.21 -18.95 9.07
CA ASP A 252 11.91 -19.48 7.90
C ASP A 252 11.50 -20.93 7.61
N HIS A 253 12.04 -21.49 6.54
CA HIS A 253 11.77 -22.88 6.16
C HIS A 253 12.29 -23.92 7.16
N ASN A 254 13.26 -23.56 8.01
CA ASN A 254 13.80 -24.40 9.09
C ASN A 254 12.94 -24.34 10.35
N GLY A 255 11.96 -23.44 10.39
CA GLY A 255 11.10 -23.20 11.55
C GLY A 255 11.66 -22.19 12.54
N ASN A 256 12.70 -21.43 12.17
CA ASN A 256 13.23 -20.37 13.00
C ASN A 256 12.36 -19.12 12.86
N LEU A 257 12.05 -18.44 13.96
CA LEU A 257 11.33 -17.16 13.94
C LEU A 257 12.22 -16.09 13.29
N THR A 258 11.74 -15.44 12.24
CA THR A 258 12.50 -14.40 11.52
C THR A 258 11.93 -13.01 11.68
N LEU A 259 10.63 -12.92 11.97
CA LEU A 259 9.95 -11.64 12.12
C LEU A 259 8.82 -11.75 13.12
N GLU A 260 8.72 -10.77 14.00
CA GLU A 260 7.59 -10.56 14.89
C GLU A 260 7.08 -9.13 14.72
N PHE A 261 5.77 -8.95 14.63
CA PHE A 261 5.14 -7.64 14.63
C PHE A 261 4.19 -7.54 15.79
N SER A 262 4.39 -6.54 16.66
CA SER A 262 3.52 -6.28 17.80
C SER A 262 2.91 -4.89 17.72
N ALA A 263 1.59 -4.81 17.93
CA ALA A 263 0.85 -3.56 17.93
C ALA A 263 -0.15 -3.51 19.09
N THR A 264 -0.46 -2.28 19.54
CA THR A 264 -1.47 -2.01 20.57
C THR A 264 -2.50 -1.03 20.05
N GLY A 265 -3.82 -1.31 20.27
CA GLY A 265 -4.94 -0.50 19.78
C GLY A 265 -5.48 -0.96 18.44
N ASP A 266 -6.51 -0.26 17.96
CA ASP A 266 -7.20 -0.62 16.71
C ASP A 266 -6.47 -0.12 15.47
N TYR A 267 -5.38 0.63 15.61
CA TYR A 267 -4.69 1.30 14.49
C TYR A 267 -3.17 1.19 14.58
N TYR A 268 -2.59 0.55 13.59
CA TYR A 268 -1.36 0.74 12.82
C TYR A 268 -0.08 1.30 13.50
N SER A 269 -0.03 1.51 14.79
CA SER A 269 1.23 1.85 15.46
C SER A 269 1.80 0.62 16.15
N GLY A 270 2.70 -0.04 15.47
CA GLY A 270 3.38 -1.22 15.96
C GLY A 270 4.88 -1.13 15.73
N SER A 271 5.56 -2.19 16.11
CA SER A 271 6.99 -2.36 15.86
C SER A 271 7.27 -3.78 15.40
N TYR A 272 8.30 -3.90 14.59
CA TYR A 272 8.85 -5.18 14.14
C TYR A 272 10.07 -5.54 14.99
N THR A 273 10.17 -6.80 15.36
CA THR A 273 11.41 -7.42 15.83
C THR A 273 11.91 -8.36 14.74
N ILE A 274 13.12 -8.13 14.24
CA ILE A 274 13.72 -8.91 13.16
C ILE A 274 14.81 -9.77 13.79
N TYR A 275 14.76 -11.08 13.50
CA TYR A 275 15.72 -12.07 13.98
C TYR A 275 16.60 -12.51 12.81
N GLU A 276 17.91 -12.25 12.89
CA GLU A 276 18.88 -12.59 11.86
C GLU A 276 19.70 -13.80 12.30
N TYR A 277 19.91 -14.75 11.39
CA TYR A 277 20.60 -16.01 11.66
C TYR A 277 21.84 -16.14 10.78
N GLU A 278 22.98 -16.53 11.36
CA GLU A 278 24.20 -16.81 10.61
C GLU A 278 24.03 -18.08 9.79
N GLY A 279 24.35 -17.99 8.49
CA GLY A 279 24.25 -19.12 7.57
C GLY A 279 22.83 -19.67 7.45
N GLY A 280 21.82 -18.90 7.79
CA GLY A 280 20.43 -19.24 7.53
C GLY A 280 20.30 -19.65 6.07
N LYS A 281 20.22 -20.96 5.80
CA LYS A 281 20.05 -21.45 4.44
C LYS A 281 18.74 -20.87 3.96
N LYS A 282 18.82 -19.89 3.04
CA LYS A 282 17.64 -19.49 2.27
C LYS A 282 17.05 -20.75 1.68
N LYS A 283 15.73 -20.84 1.66
CA LYS A 283 15.06 -21.97 1.01
C LYS A 283 15.63 -22.11 -0.40
N GLU A 284 16.15 -23.28 -0.72
CA GLU A 284 16.61 -23.57 -2.07
C GLU A 284 15.39 -23.83 -2.95
N TYR A 285 15.16 -22.90 -3.88
CA TYR A 285 14.20 -23.09 -4.94
C TYR A 285 14.86 -23.78 -6.13
N PRO A 286 14.11 -24.55 -6.94
CA PRO A 286 14.69 -25.17 -8.13
C PRO A 286 15.40 -24.13 -8.98
N ALA A 287 16.64 -24.41 -9.34
CA ALA A 287 17.35 -23.58 -10.29
C ALA A 287 16.58 -23.60 -11.61
N PHE A 288 16.32 -22.41 -12.16
CA PHE A 288 15.73 -22.30 -13.48
C PHE A 288 16.64 -21.50 -14.41
N ASP A 289 16.54 -21.81 -15.70
CA ASP A 289 17.17 -21.02 -16.73
C ASP A 289 16.05 -20.33 -17.54
N PRO A 290 15.94 -18.99 -17.52
CA PRO A 290 14.89 -18.25 -18.25
C PRO A 290 14.96 -18.53 -19.76
N LYS A 291 16.10 -18.92 -20.30
CA LYS A 291 16.28 -19.30 -21.71
C LYS A 291 15.56 -20.59 -22.11
N ASN A 292 15.14 -21.39 -21.15
CA ASN A 292 14.37 -22.61 -21.42
C ASN A 292 12.88 -22.34 -21.71
N TYR A 293 12.43 -21.07 -21.65
CA TYR A 293 11.06 -20.69 -21.99
C TYR A 293 10.98 -20.33 -23.47
N PRO A 294 10.23 -21.07 -24.30
CA PRO A 294 10.14 -20.79 -25.72
C PRO A 294 9.47 -19.44 -25.98
N THR A 295 10.05 -18.66 -26.88
CA THR A 295 9.49 -17.38 -27.32
C THR A 295 9.00 -17.41 -28.77
N ASP A 296 9.15 -18.51 -29.46
CA ASP A 296 8.76 -18.68 -30.87
C ASP A 296 7.25 -18.60 -31.09
N ASN A 297 6.46 -18.77 -30.05
CA ASN A 297 5.00 -18.69 -30.08
C ASN A 297 4.48 -17.24 -30.05
N TYR A 298 5.34 -16.27 -29.76
CA TYR A 298 4.95 -14.86 -29.65
C TYR A 298 5.22 -14.12 -30.96
N PRO A 299 4.45 -13.07 -31.30
CA PRO A 299 4.69 -12.26 -32.49
C PRO A 299 6.12 -11.71 -32.52
N ALA A 300 6.76 -11.77 -33.65
CA ALA A 300 8.10 -11.22 -33.83
C ALA A 300 8.13 -9.73 -33.43
N ASN A 301 9.18 -9.32 -32.74
CA ASN A 301 9.36 -7.97 -32.17
C ASN A 301 8.36 -7.58 -31.08
N SER A 302 7.54 -8.50 -30.58
CA SER A 302 6.72 -8.22 -29.40
C SER A 302 7.57 -8.19 -28.12
N PRO A 303 7.10 -7.53 -27.03
CA PRO A 303 7.84 -7.46 -25.78
C PRO A 303 8.32 -8.83 -25.25
N VAL A 304 7.46 -9.84 -25.27
CA VAL A 304 7.84 -11.19 -24.81
C VAL A 304 8.81 -11.89 -25.76
N ALA A 305 8.69 -11.68 -27.09
CA ALA A 305 9.64 -12.24 -28.06
C ALA A 305 11.04 -11.62 -27.89
N ILE A 306 11.13 -10.35 -27.50
CA ILE A 306 12.39 -9.63 -27.29
C ILE A 306 13.03 -10.03 -25.94
N HIS A 307 12.24 -10.01 -24.85
CA HIS A 307 12.78 -10.11 -23.49
C HIS A 307 12.68 -11.50 -22.87
N GLY A 308 11.82 -12.38 -23.41
CA GLY A 308 11.61 -13.72 -22.88
C GLY A 308 10.99 -13.78 -21.50
N LYS A 309 11.35 -14.81 -20.72
CA LYS A 309 10.92 -14.94 -19.33
C LYS A 309 11.69 -13.98 -18.44
N LEU A 310 10.99 -13.08 -17.77
CA LEU A 310 11.60 -12.11 -16.89
C LEU A 310 11.99 -12.72 -15.54
N GLN A 311 12.97 -12.10 -14.90
CA GLN A 311 13.47 -12.45 -13.58
C GLN A 311 13.83 -11.21 -12.76
N VAL A 312 14.03 -11.37 -11.45
CA VAL A 312 14.43 -10.29 -10.55
C VAL A 312 15.94 -10.36 -10.33
N SER A 313 16.63 -9.23 -10.46
CA SER A 313 18.06 -9.07 -10.15
C SER A 313 18.29 -7.81 -9.32
N GLY A 314 18.60 -7.99 -8.04
CA GLY A 314 18.64 -6.86 -7.11
C GLY A 314 17.25 -6.22 -6.96
N ARG A 315 17.17 -4.93 -7.27
CA ARG A 315 15.88 -4.20 -7.26
C ARG A 315 15.18 -4.16 -8.63
N ASP A 316 15.84 -4.63 -9.69
CA ASP A 316 15.37 -4.50 -11.07
C ASP A 316 14.73 -5.79 -11.57
N MET A 317 13.77 -5.66 -12.45
CA MET A 317 13.29 -6.73 -13.30
C MET A 317 14.14 -6.77 -14.55
N VAL A 318 14.64 -7.96 -14.90
CA VAL A 318 15.57 -8.13 -16.02
C VAL A 318 15.12 -9.23 -16.99
N ASP A 319 15.56 -9.14 -18.22
CA ASP A 319 15.31 -10.13 -19.27
C ASP A 319 16.29 -11.33 -19.20
N VAL A 320 16.16 -12.22 -20.17
CA VAL A 320 17.02 -13.41 -20.31
C VAL A 320 18.51 -13.11 -20.55
N ASN A 321 18.84 -11.86 -20.88
CA ASN A 321 20.20 -11.38 -21.10
C ASN A 321 20.75 -10.61 -19.89
N GLY A 322 19.90 -10.34 -18.89
CA GLY A 322 20.22 -9.53 -17.72
C GLY A 322 20.03 -8.03 -17.93
N GLU A 323 19.40 -7.62 -19.04
CA GLU A 323 19.08 -6.22 -19.32
C GLU A 323 17.81 -5.80 -18.55
N SER A 324 17.82 -4.60 -17.99
CA SER A 324 16.67 -4.07 -17.24
C SER A 324 15.45 -3.87 -18.14
N VAL A 325 14.29 -4.32 -17.68
CA VAL A 325 13.01 -4.23 -18.38
C VAL A 325 11.99 -3.50 -17.54
N VAL A 326 11.35 -2.49 -18.12
CA VAL A 326 10.25 -1.77 -17.50
C VAL A 326 8.95 -2.13 -18.21
N LEU A 327 7.99 -2.67 -17.47
CA LEU A 327 6.66 -2.94 -17.98
C LEU A 327 5.74 -1.76 -17.66
N LYS A 328 5.06 -1.25 -18.70
CA LYS A 328 4.09 -0.17 -18.61
C LYS A 328 2.75 -0.64 -19.16
N GLY A 329 1.70 -0.56 -18.38
CA GLY A 329 0.41 -1.08 -18.84
C GLY A 329 -0.79 -0.66 -18.01
N ILE A 330 -1.83 -1.47 -18.11
CA ILE A 330 -3.15 -1.14 -17.61
C ILE A 330 -3.73 -2.35 -16.87
N SER A 331 -4.50 -2.10 -15.81
CA SER A 331 -5.29 -3.08 -15.09
C SER A 331 -6.72 -3.12 -15.61
N THR A 332 -7.35 -4.29 -15.59
CA THR A 332 -8.81 -4.35 -15.58
C THR A 332 -9.33 -3.73 -14.28
N HIS A 333 -10.58 -3.28 -14.26
CA HIS A 333 -11.41 -3.31 -13.06
C HIS A 333 -11.76 -4.79 -12.77
N ASP A 334 -12.71 -5.12 -11.89
CA ASP A 334 -13.11 -6.53 -11.76
C ASP A 334 -13.40 -7.16 -13.12
N ILE A 335 -12.76 -8.31 -13.41
CA ILE A 335 -12.79 -8.96 -14.72
C ILE A 335 -14.20 -9.34 -15.20
N MET A 336 -15.18 -9.55 -14.29
CA MET A 336 -16.53 -9.96 -14.64
C MET A 336 -17.54 -8.80 -14.60
N TRP A 337 -17.32 -7.78 -13.76
CA TRP A 337 -18.24 -6.63 -13.69
C TRP A 337 -18.19 -5.77 -14.96
N PHE A 338 -16.99 -5.71 -15.55
CA PHE A 338 -16.75 -4.99 -16.80
C PHE A 338 -16.26 -5.92 -17.93
N GLU A 339 -16.68 -7.19 -17.92
CA GLU A 339 -16.30 -8.21 -18.91
C GLU A 339 -16.40 -7.69 -20.35
N ARG A 340 -17.42 -6.86 -20.66
CA ARG A 340 -17.61 -6.24 -21.98
C ARG A 340 -16.45 -5.33 -22.43
N CYS A 341 -15.63 -4.87 -21.48
CA CYS A 341 -14.45 -4.04 -21.75
C CYS A 341 -13.21 -4.87 -22.09
N TYR A 342 -13.24 -6.20 -21.89
CA TYR A 342 -12.05 -7.04 -22.00
C TYR A 342 -12.27 -8.13 -23.04
N ASN A 343 -11.78 -7.89 -24.23
CA ASN A 343 -11.88 -8.78 -25.36
C ASN A 343 -10.74 -8.49 -26.37
N GLU A 344 -10.64 -9.30 -27.40
CA GLU A 344 -9.58 -9.16 -28.41
C GLU A 344 -9.53 -7.75 -29.02
N SER A 345 -10.67 -7.13 -29.33
CA SER A 345 -10.72 -5.78 -29.94
C SER A 345 -10.19 -4.71 -28.98
N SER A 346 -10.56 -4.75 -27.71
CA SER A 346 -10.05 -3.80 -26.71
C SER A 346 -8.57 -4.01 -26.41
N LEU A 347 -8.12 -5.27 -26.34
CA LEU A 347 -6.71 -5.58 -26.16
C LEU A 347 -5.88 -5.11 -27.35
N ASN A 348 -6.40 -5.28 -28.58
CA ASN A 348 -5.76 -4.73 -29.77
C ASN A 348 -5.58 -3.22 -29.66
N ALA A 349 -6.64 -2.49 -29.29
CA ALA A 349 -6.55 -1.05 -29.09
C ALA A 349 -5.53 -0.66 -28.01
N MET A 350 -5.50 -1.36 -26.87
CA MET A 350 -4.54 -1.09 -25.79
C MET A 350 -3.09 -1.35 -26.24
N VAL A 351 -2.83 -2.41 -26.99
CA VAL A 351 -1.49 -2.75 -27.48
C VAL A 351 -1.08 -1.84 -28.64
N ASP A 352 -1.93 -1.75 -29.67
CA ASP A 352 -1.57 -1.13 -30.94
C ASP A 352 -1.64 0.41 -30.89
N GLU A 353 -2.53 1.00 -30.04
CA GLU A 353 -2.74 2.44 -29.97
C GLU A 353 -2.17 3.08 -28.68
N TRP A 354 -2.11 2.35 -27.55
CA TRP A 354 -1.58 2.87 -26.28
C TRP A 354 -0.16 2.39 -26.00
N GLY A 355 0.28 1.32 -26.68
CA GLY A 355 1.63 0.79 -26.52
C GLY A 355 1.89 0.05 -25.22
N ILE A 356 0.85 -0.54 -24.59
CA ILE A 356 1.05 -1.33 -23.36
C ILE A 356 1.90 -2.58 -23.66
N ASN A 357 2.74 -2.97 -22.71
CA ASN A 357 3.50 -4.21 -22.74
C ASN A 357 3.16 -5.17 -21.59
N VAL A 358 2.25 -4.78 -20.69
CA VAL A 358 1.69 -5.62 -19.64
C VAL A 358 0.20 -5.32 -19.43
N PHE A 359 -0.58 -6.38 -19.14
CA PHE A 359 -1.99 -6.29 -18.82
C PHE A 359 -2.29 -7.02 -17.50
N ARG A 360 -2.89 -6.34 -16.52
CA ARG A 360 -3.21 -6.89 -15.19
C ARG A 360 -4.68 -7.32 -15.12
N LEU A 361 -4.94 -8.53 -14.69
CA LEU A 361 -6.27 -9.14 -14.57
C LEU A 361 -6.72 -9.17 -13.10
N ALA A 362 -7.48 -8.16 -12.67
CA ALA A 362 -7.98 -8.03 -11.30
C ALA A 362 -9.16 -8.96 -11.04
N SER A 363 -8.90 -10.13 -10.47
CA SER A 363 -9.94 -11.12 -10.13
C SER A 363 -10.38 -10.96 -8.67
N TYR A 364 -11.50 -10.28 -8.42
CA TYR A 364 -12.03 -10.04 -7.09
C TYR A 364 -12.35 -11.34 -6.36
N THR A 365 -11.71 -11.52 -5.22
CA THR A 365 -11.76 -12.78 -4.44
C THR A 365 -13.14 -13.10 -3.92
N GLU A 366 -13.91 -12.10 -3.48
CA GLU A 366 -15.27 -12.29 -3.01
C GLU A 366 -16.19 -12.86 -4.10
N GLU A 367 -16.02 -12.38 -5.32
CA GLU A 367 -16.79 -12.87 -6.46
C GLU A 367 -16.38 -14.30 -6.85
N TYR A 368 -15.09 -14.62 -6.75
CA TYR A 368 -14.58 -15.96 -7.03
C TYR A 368 -15.16 -17.01 -6.07
N ILE A 369 -15.23 -16.69 -4.78
CA ILE A 369 -15.66 -17.65 -3.74
C ILE A 369 -17.18 -17.77 -3.57
N LYS A 370 -17.98 -16.93 -4.23
CA LYS A 370 -19.46 -16.99 -4.14
C LYS A 370 -20.01 -18.36 -4.50
N SER A 371 -19.44 -19.02 -5.50
CA SER A 371 -19.84 -20.37 -5.92
C SER A 371 -18.77 -21.02 -6.79
N SER A 372 -18.81 -22.35 -6.91
CA SER A 372 -17.96 -23.11 -7.84
C SER A 372 -18.16 -22.67 -9.31
N SER A 373 -19.38 -22.30 -9.68
CA SER A 373 -19.67 -21.77 -11.04
C SER A 373 -19.00 -20.44 -11.27
N ASN A 374 -19.00 -19.51 -10.28
CA ASN A 374 -18.29 -18.25 -10.41
C ASN A 374 -16.78 -18.46 -10.49
N ALA A 375 -16.24 -19.33 -9.65
CA ALA A 375 -14.83 -19.70 -9.71
C ALA A 375 -14.43 -20.25 -11.08
N GLN A 376 -15.24 -21.13 -11.65
CA GLN A 376 -14.99 -21.70 -12.97
C GLN A 376 -15.01 -20.64 -14.07
N LYS A 377 -16.07 -19.80 -14.13
CA LYS A 377 -16.18 -18.73 -15.13
C LYS A 377 -15.01 -17.76 -15.08
N ARG A 378 -14.57 -17.39 -13.86
CA ARG A 378 -13.42 -16.50 -13.70
C ARG A 378 -12.13 -17.13 -14.17
N ARG A 379 -11.90 -18.43 -13.89
CA ARG A 379 -10.74 -19.15 -14.43
C ARG A 379 -10.76 -19.21 -15.96
N GLU A 380 -11.90 -19.57 -16.55
CA GLU A 380 -12.07 -19.63 -18.01
C GLU A 380 -11.83 -18.24 -18.66
N PHE A 381 -12.29 -17.16 -18.01
CA PHE A 381 -12.03 -15.79 -18.47
C PHE A 381 -10.55 -15.45 -18.41
N ILE A 382 -9.88 -15.73 -17.28
CA ILE A 382 -8.44 -15.49 -17.12
C ILE A 382 -7.65 -16.29 -18.14
N ASP A 383 -7.96 -17.58 -18.32
CA ASP A 383 -7.32 -18.44 -19.32
C ASP A 383 -7.40 -17.83 -20.72
N ASN A 384 -8.58 -17.36 -21.12
CA ASN A 384 -8.79 -16.70 -22.43
C ASN A 384 -7.97 -15.41 -22.55
N MET A 385 -7.94 -14.57 -21.51
CA MET A 385 -7.16 -13.32 -21.55
C MET A 385 -5.65 -13.56 -21.56
N VAL A 386 -5.17 -14.57 -20.83
CA VAL A 386 -3.77 -15.00 -20.88
C VAL A 386 -3.39 -15.46 -22.30
N ASP A 387 -4.27 -16.23 -22.97
CA ASP A 387 -4.04 -16.68 -24.35
C ASP A 387 -4.07 -15.49 -25.34
N LEU A 388 -4.91 -14.48 -25.12
CA LEU A 388 -4.92 -13.26 -25.93
C LEU A 388 -3.64 -12.42 -25.71
N CYS A 389 -3.13 -12.33 -24.48
CA CYS A 389 -1.86 -11.68 -24.18
C CYS A 389 -0.69 -12.42 -24.86
N GLU A 390 -0.71 -13.77 -24.89
CA GLU A 390 0.25 -14.59 -25.64
C GLU A 390 0.24 -14.25 -27.14
N GLN A 391 -0.96 -14.19 -27.74
CA GLN A 391 -1.13 -13.82 -29.16
C GLN A 391 -0.63 -12.41 -29.49
N LYS A 392 -0.67 -11.48 -28.51
CA LYS A 392 -0.13 -10.13 -28.64
C LYS A 392 1.34 -10.03 -28.26
N GLY A 393 1.87 -11.00 -27.56
CA GLY A 393 3.25 -11.02 -27.07
C GLY A 393 3.52 -10.01 -25.98
N ILE A 394 2.53 -9.71 -25.14
CA ILE A 394 2.64 -8.84 -23.96
C ILE A 394 2.57 -9.66 -22.68
N TYR A 395 3.12 -9.13 -21.58
CA TYR A 395 3.05 -9.77 -20.28
C TYR A 395 1.64 -9.68 -19.67
N CYS A 396 1.31 -10.66 -18.82
CA CYS A 396 0.01 -10.76 -18.18
C CYS A 396 0.17 -11.02 -16.68
N ILE A 397 -0.38 -10.14 -15.83
CA ILE A 397 -0.42 -10.32 -14.38
C ILE A 397 -1.77 -10.94 -14.01
N ILE A 398 -1.72 -12.09 -13.33
CA ILE A 398 -2.89 -12.75 -12.76
C ILE A 398 -2.97 -12.35 -11.29
N ASP A 399 -3.94 -11.47 -10.96
CA ASP A 399 -4.10 -10.90 -9.64
C ASP A 399 -5.24 -11.55 -8.85
N TRP A 400 -4.91 -12.07 -7.68
CA TRP A 400 -5.86 -12.45 -6.63
C TRP A 400 -6.26 -11.20 -5.87
N HIS A 401 -7.27 -10.49 -6.41
CA HIS A 401 -7.64 -9.14 -6.02
C HIS A 401 -8.46 -9.11 -4.73
N ILE A 402 -7.75 -9.05 -3.60
CA ILE A 402 -8.40 -8.92 -2.29
C ILE A 402 -8.88 -7.48 -2.12
N LEU A 403 -10.20 -7.31 -2.00
CA LEU A 403 -10.86 -6.05 -1.68
C LEU A 403 -12.18 -6.34 -0.97
N ASN A 404 -12.14 -6.56 0.34
CA ASN A 404 -13.29 -6.94 1.14
C ASN A 404 -13.79 -5.78 2.01
N SER A 405 -15.09 -5.72 2.24
CA SER A 405 -15.77 -4.70 3.06
C SER A 405 -15.56 -4.84 4.58
N GLY A 406 -14.58 -5.55 5.04
CA GLY A 406 -14.36 -5.75 6.48
C GLY A 406 -12.91 -5.98 6.86
N THR A 407 -12.20 -6.78 6.09
CA THR A 407 -10.79 -7.03 6.26
C THR A 407 -10.19 -7.50 4.95
N ASN A 408 -9.10 -6.89 4.52
CA ASN A 408 -8.32 -7.35 3.38
C ASN A 408 -7.19 -8.29 3.83
N ASP A 409 -7.47 -9.12 4.84
CA ASP A 409 -6.55 -10.13 5.32
C ASP A 409 -6.43 -11.28 4.31
N PRO A 410 -5.27 -11.51 3.69
CA PRO A 410 -5.09 -12.58 2.71
C PRO A 410 -5.33 -13.98 3.29
N TRP A 411 -5.13 -14.17 4.60
CA TRP A 411 -5.41 -15.43 5.27
C TRP A 411 -6.89 -15.80 5.33
N PHE A 412 -7.78 -14.80 5.30
CA PHE A 412 -9.23 -15.03 5.39
C PHE A 412 -9.75 -15.96 4.28
N LYS A 413 -9.08 -16.02 3.14
CA LYS A 413 -9.43 -16.86 1.98
C LYS A 413 -8.26 -17.68 1.47
N SER A 414 -7.30 -17.98 2.34
CA SER A 414 -6.06 -18.66 1.95
C SER A 414 -6.31 -20.02 1.27
N ASP A 415 -7.27 -20.82 1.73
CA ASP A 415 -7.59 -22.11 1.10
C ASP A 415 -8.10 -21.94 -0.34
N SER A 416 -8.91 -20.90 -0.60
CA SER A 416 -9.37 -20.59 -1.95
C SER A 416 -8.24 -20.05 -2.82
N ALA A 417 -7.35 -19.23 -2.26
CA ALA A 417 -6.16 -18.77 -2.94
C ALA A 417 -5.23 -19.93 -3.34
N LYS A 418 -5.01 -20.89 -2.43
CA LYS A 418 -4.23 -22.12 -2.72
C LYS A 418 -4.79 -22.87 -3.91
N VAL A 419 -6.10 -23.10 -3.94
CA VAL A 419 -6.78 -23.76 -5.07
C VAL A 419 -6.68 -22.94 -6.36
N PHE A 420 -6.83 -21.63 -6.27
CA PHE A 420 -6.72 -20.73 -7.42
C PHE A 420 -5.31 -20.76 -8.03
N PHE A 421 -4.29 -20.55 -7.21
CA PHE A 421 -2.90 -20.50 -7.70
C PHE A 421 -2.37 -21.89 -8.11
N ASP A 422 -2.82 -22.97 -7.47
CA ASP A 422 -2.50 -24.33 -7.95
C ASP A 422 -3.07 -24.57 -9.36
N TYR A 423 -4.29 -24.12 -9.62
CA TYR A 423 -4.87 -24.19 -10.97
C TYR A 423 -4.12 -23.31 -11.95
N MET A 424 -3.93 -22.02 -11.66
CA MET A 424 -3.34 -21.07 -12.58
C MET A 424 -1.90 -21.41 -12.91
N SER A 425 -1.10 -21.78 -11.90
CA SER A 425 0.30 -22.13 -12.11
C SER A 425 0.49 -23.44 -12.89
N LYS A 426 -0.42 -24.41 -12.74
CA LYS A 426 -0.43 -25.62 -13.58
C LYS A 426 -0.86 -25.35 -15.00
N LYS A 427 -1.92 -24.57 -15.18
CA LYS A 427 -2.52 -24.27 -16.49
C LYS A 427 -1.57 -23.47 -17.37
N HIS A 428 -0.87 -22.52 -16.78
CA HIS A 428 0.00 -21.59 -17.51
C HIS A 428 1.50 -21.86 -17.29
N ALA A 429 1.85 -23.02 -16.73
CA ALA A 429 3.24 -23.44 -16.57
C ALA A 429 4.02 -23.35 -17.89
N GLY A 430 5.23 -22.81 -17.82
CA GLY A 430 6.11 -22.70 -18.98
C GLY A 430 5.80 -21.54 -19.94
N LYS A 431 4.77 -20.72 -19.68
CA LYS A 431 4.51 -19.52 -20.45
C LYS A 431 5.43 -18.37 -19.99
N ALA A 432 6.18 -17.78 -20.93
CA ALA A 432 7.15 -16.72 -20.61
C ALA A 432 6.48 -15.43 -20.07
N HIS A 433 5.27 -15.13 -20.52
CA HIS A 433 4.58 -13.86 -20.28
C HIS A 433 3.75 -13.80 -18.99
N VAL A 434 3.62 -14.89 -18.21
CA VAL A 434 2.76 -14.94 -17.04
C VAL A 434 3.50 -14.53 -15.76
N ILE A 435 2.87 -13.63 -15.00
CA ILE A 435 3.29 -13.10 -13.70
C ILE A 435 2.12 -13.32 -12.72
N TYR A 436 2.40 -13.64 -11.47
CA TYR A 436 1.37 -13.86 -10.44
C TYR A 436 1.41 -12.77 -9.38
N GLU A 437 0.25 -12.23 -9.02
CA GLU A 437 0.08 -11.29 -7.90
C GLU A 437 -0.78 -11.93 -6.81
N LEU A 438 -0.19 -12.11 -5.63
CA LEU A 438 -0.75 -12.96 -4.58
C LEU A 438 -1.88 -12.32 -3.78
N CYS A 439 -1.84 -11.00 -3.64
CA CYS A 439 -2.87 -10.22 -2.98
C CYS A 439 -2.72 -8.74 -3.35
N ASN A 440 -3.85 -8.09 -3.62
CA ASN A 440 -3.91 -6.71 -4.08
C ASN A 440 -3.54 -5.69 -2.99
N GLU A 441 -4.42 -5.52 -2.00
CA GLU A 441 -4.35 -4.45 -1.00
C GLU A 441 -4.65 -4.92 0.42
N PRO A 442 -3.72 -5.62 1.07
CA PRO A 442 -3.87 -5.93 2.48
C PRO A 442 -4.00 -4.64 3.32
N ASN A 443 -5.05 -4.56 4.14
CA ASN A 443 -5.29 -3.40 4.99
C ASN A 443 -5.97 -3.77 6.30
N GLY A 444 -6.25 -2.78 7.14
CA GLY A 444 -6.72 -3.04 8.48
C GLY A 444 -5.53 -3.35 9.41
N SER A 445 -5.72 -4.17 10.40
CA SER A 445 -4.64 -4.61 11.32
C SER A 445 -3.81 -5.74 10.70
N ILE A 446 -3.46 -5.64 9.41
CA ILE A 446 -2.70 -6.65 8.69
C ILE A 446 -1.23 -6.25 8.62
N SER A 447 -0.38 -7.00 9.30
CA SER A 447 1.06 -6.76 9.30
C SER A 447 1.76 -7.40 8.10
N TRP A 448 2.98 -6.94 7.81
CA TRP A 448 3.85 -7.60 6.85
C TRP A 448 4.16 -9.06 7.27
N ALA A 449 4.34 -9.31 8.55
CA ALA A 449 4.54 -10.66 9.06
C ALA A 449 3.42 -11.62 8.61
N ARG A 450 2.17 -11.18 8.72
CA ARG A 450 1.00 -11.98 8.32
C ARG A 450 0.91 -12.17 6.81
N ILE A 451 1.18 -11.12 6.04
CA ILE A 451 1.22 -11.21 4.58
C ILE A 451 2.35 -12.14 4.13
N LYS A 452 3.54 -12.01 4.74
CA LYS A 452 4.70 -12.84 4.43
C LYS A 452 4.43 -14.31 4.67
N SER A 453 3.81 -14.68 5.79
CA SER A 453 3.43 -16.07 6.08
C SER A 453 2.47 -16.63 5.02
N TYR A 454 1.45 -15.87 4.63
CA TYR A 454 0.54 -16.24 3.55
C TYR A 454 1.28 -16.40 2.22
N ALA A 455 2.09 -15.39 1.86
CA ALA A 455 2.82 -15.38 0.59
C ALA A 455 3.76 -16.59 0.45
N GLN A 456 4.48 -16.96 1.52
CA GLN A 456 5.37 -18.12 1.51
C GLN A 456 4.63 -19.43 1.17
N GLU A 457 3.43 -19.64 1.71
CA GLU A 457 2.63 -20.84 1.39
C GLU A 457 2.16 -20.86 -0.06
N ILE A 458 1.74 -19.70 -0.60
CA ILE A 458 1.29 -19.61 -2.00
C ILE A 458 2.47 -19.71 -2.98
N ILE A 459 3.62 -19.12 -2.67
CA ILE A 459 4.85 -19.24 -3.45
C ILE A 459 5.22 -20.72 -3.63
N ASP A 460 5.17 -21.50 -2.55
CA ASP A 460 5.49 -22.93 -2.59
C ASP A 460 4.59 -23.72 -3.56
N ILE A 461 3.33 -23.32 -3.66
CA ILE A 461 2.37 -23.91 -4.59
C ILE A 461 2.70 -23.54 -6.04
N ILE A 462 2.94 -22.25 -6.29
CA ILE A 462 3.25 -21.76 -7.64
C ILE A 462 4.57 -22.35 -8.13
N VAL A 463 5.63 -22.26 -7.33
CA VAL A 463 6.99 -22.68 -7.70
C VAL A 463 7.06 -24.20 -7.95
N LYS A 464 6.23 -24.99 -7.28
CA LYS A 464 6.11 -26.43 -7.55
C LYS A 464 5.66 -26.70 -9.00
N ASN A 465 4.83 -25.84 -9.57
CA ASN A 465 4.24 -25.99 -10.91
C ASN A 465 4.98 -25.16 -11.97
N ASP A 466 5.42 -23.97 -11.62
CA ASP A 466 6.16 -23.01 -12.49
C ASP A 466 7.28 -22.32 -11.68
N PRO A 467 8.47 -22.91 -11.60
CA PRO A 467 9.54 -22.50 -10.67
C PRO A 467 10.19 -21.15 -10.97
N SER A 468 9.95 -20.59 -12.16
CA SER A 468 10.63 -19.37 -12.65
C SER A 468 9.75 -18.14 -12.68
N SER A 469 8.52 -18.22 -12.22
CA SER A 469 7.58 -17.11 -12.31
C SER A 469 7.99 -15.95 -11.41
N ILE A 470 7.85 -14.72 -11.92
CA ILE A 470 7.82 -13.54 -11.05
C ILE A 470 6.53 -13.60 -10.22
N ILE A 471 6.69 -13.40 -8.93
CA ILE A 471 5.60 -13.41 -7.96
C ILE A 471 5.58 -12.06 -7.25
N ILE A 472 4.48 -11.33 -7.38
CA ILE A 472 4.27 -10.02 -6.76
C ILE A 472 3.36 -10.20 -5.55
N THR A 473 3.61 -9.50 -4.45
CA THR A 473 2.72 -9.52 -3.29
C THR A 473 2.43 -8.10 -2.79
N GLY A 474 1.19 -7.89 -2.34
CA GLY A 474 0.77 -6.68 -1.67
C GLY A 474 1.54 -6.46 -0.37
N THR A 475 1.69 -5.21 0.02
CA THR A 475 2.28 -4.79 1.29
C THR A 475 1.20 -4.21 2.23
N PRO A 476 1.45 -4.05 3.55
CA PRO A 476 0.43 -3.54 4.46
C PRO A 476 -0.08 -2.14 4.07
N VAL A 477 -1.27 -1.79 4.58
CA VAL A 477 -1.89 -0.46 4.42
C VAL A 477 -2.10 -0.11 2.95
N TRP A 478 -2.96 -0.90 2.28
CA TRP A 478 -3.27 -0.73 0.84
C TRP A 478 -2.02 -0.70 -0.03
N SER A 479 -1.10 -1.63 0.20
CA SER A 479 0.16 -1.76 -0.56
C SER A 479 1.06 -0.51 -0.54
N GLN A 480 1.15 0.18 0.62
CA GLN A 480 1.98 1.38 0.80
C GLN A 480 3.20 1.16 1.72
N ARG A 481 3.22 0.08 2.54
CA ARG A 481 4.28 -0.15 3.54
C ARG A 481 5.40 -1.04 3.00
N VAL A 482 6.00 -0.60 1.91
CA VAL A 482 7.07 -1.35 1.22
C VAL A 482 8.35 -1.51 2.04
N ILE A 483 8.61 -0.61 3.00
CA ILE A 483 9.81 -0.69 3.86
C ILE A 483 9.79 -1.95 4.71
N ALA A 484 8.63 -2.37 5.23
CA ALA A 484 8.51 -3.59 6.00
C ALA A 484 8.90 -4.84 5.19
N ALA A 485 8.55 -4.86 3.90
CA ALA A 485 8.98 -5.91 2.98
C ALA A 485 10.48 -5.85 2.68
N ALA A 486 11.04 -4.64 2.53
CA ALA A 486 12.47 -4.43 2.33
C ALA A 486 13.31 -4.90 3.53
N ASP A 487 12.80 -4.69 4.75
CA ASP A 487 13.49 -5.10 5.99
C ASP A 487 13.44 -6.62 6.23
N SER A 488 12.42 -7.30 5.75
CA SER A 488 12.27 -8.75 5.87
C SER A 488 11.70 -9.36 4.58
N PRO A 489 12.50 -9.42 3.49
CA PRO A 489 12.01 -9.88 2.19
C PRO A 489 11.58 -11.35 2.23
N LEU A 490 10.77 -11.73 1.24
CA LEU A 490 10.42 -13.13 0.98
C LEU A 490 11.67 -13.93 0.61
N ASP A 491 11.68 -15.23 0.94
CA ASP A 491 12.83 -16.10 0.63
C ASP A 491 12.94 -16.43 -0.87
N TYR A 492 11.92 -16.15 -1.64
CA TYR A 492 11.88 -16.45 -3.08
C TYR A 492 12.62 -15.41 -3.91
N PRO A 493 13.61 -15.81 -4.75
CA PRO A 493 14.47 -14.86 -5.46
C PRO A 493 13.76 -14.02 -6.53
N ASN A 494 12.66 -14.52 -7.13
CA ASN A 494 11.85 -13.79 -8.10
C ASN A 494 10.61 -13.14 -7.48
N ALA A 495 10.66 -12.77 -6.19
CA ALA A 495 9.61 -12.01 -5.53
C ALA A 495 9.76 -10.52 -5.80
N MET A 496 8.63 -9.83 -6.04
CA MET A 496 8.52 -8.38 -6.09
C MET A 496 7.42 -7.91 -5.13
N TYR A 497 7.44 -6.63 -4.78
CA TYR A 497 6.52 -6.05 -3.81
C TYR A 497 5.74 -4.91 -4.46
N THR A 498 4.42 -4.91 -4.29
CA THR A 498 3.63 -3.85 -4.89
C THR A 498 3.60 -2.60 -4.04
N LEU A 499 3.68 -1.45 -4.72
CA LEU A 499 3.40 -0.13 -4.19
C LEU A 499 2.15 0.40 -4.90
N HIS A 500 1.11 0.80 -4.14
CA HIS A 500 -0.06 1.45 -4.70
C HIS A 500 -0.12 2.92 -4.30
N PHE A 501 -0.55 3.75 -5.24
CA PHE A 501 -0.79 5.15 -4.98
C PHE A 501 -1.96 5.71 -5.80
N TYR A 502 -2.53 6.80 -5.32
CA TYR A 502 -3.47 7.63 -6.05
C TYR A 502 -2.97 9.06 -5.97
N ALA A 503 -2.65 9.66 -7.11
CA ALA A 503 -1.82 10.86 -7.20
C ALA A 503 -2.37 12.07 -6.44
N ASP A 504 -3.70 12.23 -6.35
CA ASP A 504 -4.27 13.34 -5.58
C ASP A 504 -4.17 13.14 -4.06
N THR A 505 -4.02 11.91 -3.61
CA THR A 505 -3.90 11.55 -2.17
C THR A 505 -2.45 11.36 -1.73
N HIS A 506 -1.68 10.56 -2.47
CA HIS A 506 -0.34 10.11 -2.09
C HIS A 506 0.72 10.88 -2.87
N LYS A 507 1.66 11.47 -2.14
CA LYS A 507 2.61 12.44 -2.68
C LYS A 507 4.05 12.11 -2.28
N GLN A 508 4.89 13.13 -2.10
CA GLN A 508 6.33 12.97 -1.87
C GLN A 508 6.65 12.06 -0.66
N ASP A 509 5.85 12.06 0.40
CA ASP A 509 6.13 11.22 1.57
C ASP A 509 6.11 9.72 1.23
N LEU A 510 5.17 9.29 0.35
CA LEU A 510 5.12 7.91 -0.09
C LEU A 510 6.27 7.57 -1.05
N ARG A 511 6.67 8.49 -1.94
CA ARG A 511 7.88 8.33 -2.77
C ARG A 511 9.13 8.20 -1.90
N ASN A 512 9.29 9.05 -0.88
CA ASN A 512 10.42 8.94 0.06
C ASN A 512 10.46 7.57 0.77
N ALA A 513 9.31 7.04 1.17
CA ALA A 513 9.24 5.70 1.75
C ALA A 513 9.64 4.60 0.75
N ALA A 514 9.24 4.75 -0.51
CA ALA A 514 9.64 3.84 -1.57
C ALA A 514 11.13 3.93 -1.88
N ASP A 515 11.73 5.14 -1.85
CA ASP A 515 13.18 5.34 -2.02
C ASP A 515 13.98 4.63 -0.93
N VAL A 516 13.51 4.65 0.32
CA VAL A 516 14.12 3.87 1.42
C VAL A 516 14.09 2.37 1.11
N ALA A 517 12.97 1.84 0.61
CA ALA A 517 12.88 0.43 0.23
C ALA A 517 13.82 0.09 -0.94
N LEU A 518 13.86 0.93 -1.98
CA LEU A 518 14.75 0.77 -3.13
C LEU A 518 16.23 0.80 -2.73
N SER A 519 16.61 1.66 -1.77
CA SER A 519 17.97 1.72 -1.23
C SER A 519 18.42 0.42 -0.56
N LYS A 520 17.47 -0.41 -0.11
CA LYS A 520 17.66 -1.75 0.46
C LYS A 520 17.58 -2.88 -0.59
N ASN A 521 17.63 -2.56 -1.87
CA ASN A 521 17.46 -3.50 -2.99
C ASN A 521 16.10 -4.21 -3.01
N CYS A 522 15.03 -3.56 -2.55
CA CYS A 522 13.68 -4.09 -2.60
C CYS A 522 13.09 -3.91 -4.03
N PRO A 523 12.78 -4.98 -4.76
CA PRO A 523 12.22 -4.87 -6.10
C PRO A 523 10.74 -4.48 -6.03
N LEU A 524 10.40 -3.29 -6.52
CA LEU A 524 9.04 -2.75 -6.51
C LEU A 524 8.36 -2.87 -7.87
N PHE A 525 7.05 -3.09 -7.84
CA PHE A 525 6.16 -2.97 -8.99
C PHE A 525 4.93 -2.15 -8.56
N VAL A 526 4.55 -1.13 -9.30
CA VAL A 526 3.31 -0.39 -9.08
C VAL A 526 2.19 -1.10 -9.85
N THR A 527 1.59 -2.14 -9.25
CA THR A 527 0.57 -2.96 -9.92
C THR A 527 -0.79 -2.27 -10.00
N GLU A 528 -0.99 -1.20 -9.21
CA GLU A 528 -2.17 -0.35 -9.27
C GLU A 528 -1.84 1.08 -8.89
N PHE A 529 -2.30 2.03 -9.68
CA PHE A 529 -2.31 3.44 -9.32
C PHE A 529 -3.40 4.22 -10.06
N GLY A 530 -3.84 5.34 -9.48
CA GLY A 530 -4.79 6.26 -10.10
C GLY A 530 -4.25 7.69 -10.20
N THR A 531 -4.74 8.43 -11.22
CA THR A 531 -4.45 9.86 -11.44
C THR A 531 -5.30 10.80 -10.57
N CYS A 532 -6.16 10.22 -9.74
CA CYS A 532 -7.18 10.86 -8.91
C CYS A 532 -6.93 10.62 -7.42
N ASN A 533 -7.92 10.92 -6.57
CA ASN A 533 -7.82 10.59 -5.15
C ASN A 533 -8.07 9.08 -4.89
N SER A 534 -7.78 8.65 -3.66
CA SER A 534 -7.85 7.24 -3.25
C SER A 534 -9.26 6.63 -3.25
N SER A 535 -10.32 7.43 -3.43
CA SER A 535 -11.67 6.88 -3.63
C SER A 535 -11.91 6.39 -5.07
N GLY A 536 -11.01 6.72 -6.00
CA GLY A 536 -11.17 6.47 -7.42
C GLY A 536 -12.11 7.46 -8.14
N ASN A 537 -12.80 8.34 -7.43
CA ASN A 537 -13.94 9.11 -7.98
C ASN A 537 -13.90 10.62 -7.70
N SER A 538 -12.79 11.26 -7.66
CA SER A 538 -12.60 12.73 -7.70
C SER A 538 -11.12 13.09 -7.65
N GLY A 539 -10.81 14.38 -7.72
CA GLY A 539 -9.47 14.87 -7.45
C GLY A 539 -8.46 14.50 -8.54
N PHE A 540 -8.86 14.54 -9.82
CA PHE A 540 -7.90 14.37 -10.92
C PHE A 540 -6.73 15.36 -10.79
N ASN A 541 -5.49 14.86 -10.73
CA ASN A 541 -4.30 15.64 -10.43
C ASN A 541 -3.17 15.35 -11.42
N VAL A 542 -3.09 16.13 -12.47
CA VAL A 542 -2.09 15.98 -13.53
C VAL A 542 -0.68 16.19 -13.02
N LYS A 543 -0.46 17.27 -12.27
CA LYS A 543 0.87 17.63 -11.77
C LYS A 543 1.48 16.51 -10.92
N GLU A 544 0.73 16.03 -9.93
CA GLU A 544 1.23 14.98 -9.05
C GLU A 544 1.36 13.63 -9.77
N SER A 545 0.47 13.36 -10.76
CA SER A 545 0.62 12.18 -11.62
C SER A 545 1.93 12.22 -12.41
N ILE A 546 2.31 13.38 -12.95
CA ILE A 546 3.58 13.57 -13.68
C ILE A 546 4.77 13.38 -12.73
N GLU A 547 4.72 13.90 -11.51
CA GLU A 547 5.78 13.66 -10.51
C GLU A 547 5.94 12.16 -10.20
N TRP A 548 4.84 11.40 -10.15
CA TRP A 548 4.89 9.95 -10.03
C TRP A 548 5.46 9.27 -11.28
N PHE A 549 5.10 9.70 -12.48
CA PHE A 549 5.65 9.14 -13.72
C PHE A 549 7.16 9.38 -13.83
N LYS A 550 7.63 10.59 -13.50
CA LYS A 550 9.05 10.92 -13.43
C LYS A 550 9.78 10.00 -12.45
N TRP A 551 9.25 9.89 -11.23
CA TRP A 551 9.83 9.03 -10.20
C TRP A 551 9.89 7.55 -10.64
N MET A 552 8.83 7.02 -11.25
CA MET A 552 8.82 5.63 -11.76
C MET A 552 9.85 5.44 -12.89
N ASN A 553 9.95 6.38 -13.82
CA ASN A 553 10.94 6.32 -14.91
C ASN A 553 12.38 6.39 -14.37
N GLU A 554 12.69 7.31 -13.46
CA GLU A 554 14.02 7.49 -12.84
C GLU A 554 14.48 6.25 -12.06
N ASN A 555 13.54 5.47 -11.54
CA ASN A 555 13.82 4.29 -10.73
C ASN A 555 13.60 2.95 -11.47
N ASN A 556 13.30 2.95 -12.77
CA ASN A 556 12.98 1.77 -13.58
C ASN A 556 11.79 0.96 -13.02
N ILE A 557 10.77 1.62 -12.48
CA ILE A 557 9.62 0.97 -11.87
C ILE A 557 8.59 0.60 -12.93
N SER A 558 8.27 -0.68 -13.02
CA SER A 558 7.17 -1.20 -13.81
C SER A 558 5.81 -0.85 -13.20
N TRP A 559 4.79 -0.61 -14.03
CA TRP A 559 3.51 -0.19 -13.54
C TRP A 559 2.30 -0.64 -14.38
N ALA A 560 1.13 -0.74 -13.73
CA ALA A 560 -0.17 -0.93 -14.36
C ALA A 560 -1.19 0.05 -13.77
N ASN A 561 -1.80 0.89 -14.61
CA ASN A 561 -2.77 1.90 -14.15
C ASN A 561 -4.15 1.27 -13.88
N TRP A 562 -4.83 1.75 -12.87
CA TRP A 562 -6.23 1.46 -12.56
C TRP A 562 -7.16 2.50 -13.19
N SER A 563 -8.11 2.14 -14.09
CA SER A 563 -8.33 0.86 -14.75
C SER A 563 -9.00 1.04 -16.12
N PHE A 564 -8.80 0.10 -17.04
CA PHE A 564 -9.49 0.09 -18.33
C PHE A 564 -10.95 -0.35 -18.16
N ALA A 565 -11.79 0.60 -17.80
CA ALA A 565 -13.22 0.41 -17.61
C ALA A 565 -13.99 1.62 -18.14
N ASP A 566 -15.31 1.47 -18.28
CA ASP A 566 -16.25 2.55 -18.60
C ASP A 566 -17.22 2.84 -17.42
N LYS A 567 -16.69 2.69 -16.18
CA LYS A 567 -17.39 3.05 -14.96
C LYS A 567 -17.48 4.56 -14.85
N ASP A 568 -18.57 5.06 -14.29
CA ASP A 568 -18.74 6.50 -14.06
C ASP A 568 -17.91 6.91 -12.82
N GLU A 569 -16.61 7.01 -13.00
CA GLU A 569 -15.64 7.44 -11.98
C GLU A 569 -14.37 8.01 -12.62
N THR A 570 -13.66 8.85 -11.88
CA THR A 570 -12.47 9.55 -12.37
C THR A 570 -11.31 8.60 -12.74
N ALA A 571 -11.17 7.48 -12.04
CA ALA A 571 -10.12 6.49 -12.32
C ALA A 571 -10.35 5.71 -13.61
N SER A 572 -11.58 5.65 -14.12
CA SER A 572 -11.89 4.95 -15.37
C SER A 572 -11.21 5.60 -16.56
N LEU A 573 -10.55 4.81 -17.42
CA LEU A 573 -9.85 5.32 -18.60
C LEU A 573 -10.79 5.64 -19.77
N LEU A 574 -12.02 5.11 -19.76
CA LEU A 574 -13.03 5.34 -20.77
C LEU A 574 -14.27 6.02 -20.19
N PHE A 575 -14.91 6.86 -20.96
CA PHE A 575 -16.19 7.41 -20.59
C PHE A 575 -17.28 6.34 -20.51
N PRO A 576 -18.36 6.56 -19.70
CA PRO A 576 -19.46 5.63 -19.56
C PRO A 576 -20.06 5.18 -20.90
N ASN A 577 -20.42 3.89 -20.97
CA ASN A 577 -20.95 3.19 -22.16
C ASN A 577 -19.98 3.02 -23.35
N SER A 578 -18.72 3.34 -23.22
CA SER A 578 -17.72 3.16 -24.29
C SER A 578 -17.53 1.69 -24.63
N CYS A 579 -17.38 0.83 -23.63
CA CYS A 579 -17.22 -0.61 -23.79
C CYS A 579 -18.43 -1.26 -24.47
N LYS A 580 -19.66 -0.84 -24.10
CA LYS A 580 -20.90 -1.32 -24.73
C LYS A 580 -20.98 -0.99 -26.23
N LYS A 581 -20.36 0.12 -26.63
CA LYS A 581 -20.37 0.60 -28.02
C LYS A 581 -19.11 0.14 -28.79
N GLY A 582 -18.17 -0.53 -28.15
CA GLY A 582 -16.86 -0.86 -28.72
C GLY A 582 -16.03 0.38 -29.12
N LYS A 583 -16.20 1.48 -28.37
CA LYS A 583 -15.49 2.74 -28.64
C LYS A 583 -14.27 2.87 -27.74
N TRP A 584 -13.16 2.30 -28.15
CA TRP A 584 -11.90 2.25 -27.39
C TRP A 584 -11.10 3.56 -27.43
N THR A 585 -11.54 4.53 -28.22
CA THR A 585 -10.93 5.88 -28.34
C THR A 585 -11.70 6.97 -27.56
N ASN A 586 -12.75 6.61 -26.83
CA ASN A 586 -13.54 7.56 -26.04
C ASN A 586 -12.94 7.70 -24.63
N TYR A 587 -11.78 8.34 -24.54
CA TYR A 587 -10.95 8.45 -23.34
C TYR A 587 -11.50 9.46 -22.33
N SER A 588 -11.49 9.10 -21.04
CA SER A 588 -11.67 10.04 -19.93
C SER A 588 -10.44 10.97 -19.79
N GLU A 589 -10.44 11.89 -18.81
CA GLU A 589 -9.26 12.69 -18.49
C GLU A 589 -8.08 11.79 -18.06
N SER A 590 -8.33 10.85 -17.16
CA SER A 590 -7.35 9.85 -16.76
C SER A 590 -6.86 9.03 -17.96
N GLY A 591 -7.77 8.60 -18.85
CA GLY A 591 -7.40 7.85 -20.04
C GLY A 591 -6.46 8.58 -20.98
N ARG A 592 -6.67 9.88 -21.16
CA ARG A 592 -5.77 10.71 -22.00
C ARG A 592 -4.40 10.88 -21.37
N LEU A 593 -4.35 11.15 -20.07
CA LEU A 593 -3.09 11.33 -19.36
C LEU A 593 -2.26 10.04 -19.35
N ILE A 594 -2.92 8.88 -19.12
CA ILE A 594 -2.23 7.58 -19.15
C ILE A 594 -1.76 7.24 -20.55
N LYS A 595 -2.58 7.49 -21.59
CA LYS A 595 -2.16 7.28 -22.98
C LYS A 595 -0.94 8.13 -23.34
N TRP A 596 -0.93 9.40 -22.91
CA TRP A 596 0.24 10.25 -23.09
C TRP A 596 1.48 9.68 -22.38
N ALA A 597 1.37 9.30 -21.11
CA ALA A 597 2.48 8.73 -20.35
C ALA A 597 3.03 7.40 -20.92
N LEU A 598 2.20 6.66 -21.65
CA LEU A 598 2.61 5.45 -22.39
C LEU A 598 3.34 5.79 -23.69
N SER A 599 2.97 6.90 -24.37
CA SER A 599 3.51 7.29 -25.66
C SER A 599 4.76 8.17 -25.59
N ASP A 600 4.97 8.89 -24.48
CA ASP A 600 6.12 9.77 -24.23
C ASP A 600 7.04 9.12 -23.19
N GLU A 601 7.95 8.26 -23.64
CA GLU A 601 8.83 7.48 -22.76
C GLU A 601 9.71 8.37 -21.89
N ASP A 602 10.15 9.52 -22.39
CA ASP A 602 11.04 10.45 -21.71
C ASP A 602 10.28 11.56 -20.94
N LEU A 603 8.94 11.57 -21.05
CA LEU A 603 8.08 12.61 -20.48
C LEU A 603 8.52 14.04 -20.89
N SER A 604 9.00 14.20 -22.11
CA SER A 604 9.58 15.45 -22.60
C SER A 604 8.57 16.60 -22.66
N GLY A 605 7.28 16.29 -22.83
CA GLY A 605 6.17 17.24 -22.79
C GLY A 605 5.63 17.58 -21.40
N ALA A 606 6.20 17.00 -20.32
CA ALA A 606 5.65 17.10 -18.97
C ALA A 606 5.40 18.54 -18.48
N ASP A 607 6.35 19.43 -18.69
CA ASP A 607 6.23 20.80 -18.24
C ASP A 607 5.12 21.56 -18.99
N SER A 608 4.94 21.28 -20.28
CA SER A 608 3.85 21.84 -21.07
C SER A 608 2.48 21.35 -20.59
N VAL A 609 2.35 20.05 -20.28
CA VAL A 609 1.12 19.46 -19.74
C VAL A 609 0.77 20.04 -18.37
N ILE A 610 1.76 20.21 -17.47
CA ILE A 610 1.56 20.85 -16.16
C ILE A 610 1.11 22.30 -16.31
N VAL A 611 1.78 23.07 -17.16
CA VAL A 611 1.44 24.49 -17.40
C VAL A 611 0.03 24.62 -17.94
N VAL A 612 -0.36 23.78 -18.88
CA VAL A 612 -1.74 23.76 -19.43
C VAL A 612 -2.76 23.48 -18.34
N GLU A 613 -2.54 22.45 -17.52
CA GLU A 613 -3.47 22.09 -16.45
C GLU A 613 -3.58 23.18 -15.37
N ASP A 614 -2.47 23.76 -14.91
CA ASP A 614 -2.48 24.85 -13.94
C ASP A 614 -3.23 26.10 -14.48
N ILE A 615 -3.11 26.35 -15.77
CA ILE A 615 -3.83 27.43 -16.42
C ILE A 615 -5.33 27.15 -16.47
N LEU A 616 -5.71 25.94 -16.84
CA LEU A 616 -7.11 25.55 -16.97
C LEU A 616 -7.83 25.52 -15.60
N ARG A 617 -7.17 25.00 -14.55
CA ARG A 617 -7.70 25.03 -13.17
C ARG A 617 -7.88 26.46 -12.62
N GLY A 618 -7.04 27.39 -13.03
CA GLY A 618 -7.15 28.80 -12.66
C GLY A 618 -8.22 29.58 -13.42
N TRP A 619 -8.92 28.96 -14.38
CA TRP A 619 -9.97 29.60 -15.13
C TRP A 619 -11.33 29.43 -14.45
N VAL A 620 -11.89 30.53 -13.98
CA VAL A 620 -13.24 30.56 -13.38
C VAL A 620 -14.28 30.23 -14.47
N GLY A 621 -14.93 29.08 -14.36
CA GLY A 621 -15.90 28.59 -15.36
C GLY A 621 -15.40 27.41 -16.21
N TRP A 622 -14.16 26.97 -16.03
CA TRP A 622 -13.59 25.85 -16.75
C TRP A 622 -14.40 24.55 -16.60
N GLU A 623 -14.82 24.23 -15.38
CA GLU A 623 -15.67 23.06 -15.15
C GLU A 623 -17.00 23.16 -15.90
N GLY A 624 -17.63 24.33 -15.91
CA GLY A 624 -18.84 24.58 -16.68
C GLY A 624 -18.62 24.44 -18.19
N PHE A 625 -17.46 24.89 -18.68
CA PHE A 625 -17.09 24.75 -20.09
C PHE A 625 -16.87 23.29 -20.48
N LEU A 626 -16.16 22.52 -19.68
CA LEU A 626 -15.86 21.11 -19.94
C LEU A 626 -17.09 20.20 -19.85
N ASN A 627 -18.03 20.52 -18.98
CA ASN A 627 -19.24 19.69 -18.78
C ASN A 627 -20.24 19.76 -19.94
N SER A 628 -19.93 20.51 -20.98
CA SER A 628 -20.78 20.67 -22.16
C SER A 628 -20.30 19.77 -23.33
N GLY A 629 -21.03 18.72 -23.63
CA GLY A 629 -20.80 17.88 -24.83
C GLY A 629 -19.48 17.10 -24.78
N ASN A 630 -18.76 17.10 -25.93
CA ASN A 630 -17.48 16.40 -26.12
C ASN A 630 -16.25 17.29 -25.83
N ARG A 631 -16.42 18.46 -25.23
CA ARG A 631 -15.36 19.47 -25.06
C ARG A 631 -14.12 18.96 -24.37
N LEU A 632 -14.31 18.11 -23.37
CA LEU A 632 -13.23 17.47 -22.67
C LEU A 632 -12.32 16.66 -23.60
N ASN A 633 -12.92 15.92 -24.56
CA ASN A 633 -12.19 15.16 -25.56
C ASN A 633 -11.40 16.07 -26.52
N TYR A 634 -12.00 17.19 -26.90
CA TYR A 634 -11.35 18.12 -27.85
C TYR A 634 -10.14 18.80 -27.20
N VAL A 635 -10.25 19.25 -25.96
CA VAL A 635 -9.12 19.82 -25.22
C VAL A 635 -7.98 18.81 -25.11
N GLY A 636 -8.28 17.59 -24.69
CA GLY A 636 -7.28 16.53 -24.56
C GLY A 636 -6.59 16.21 -25.89
N ASN A 637 -7.36 16.07 -26.96
CA ASN A 637 -6.81 15.82 -28.30
C ASN A 637 -5.94 16.98 -28.78
N THR A 638 -6.35 18.23 -28.51
CA THR A 638 -5.58 19.41 -28.85
C THR A 638 -4.25 19.46 -28.11
N ILE A 639 -4.26 19.18 -26.79
CA ILE A 639 -3.04 19.11 -25.99
C ILE A 639 -2.10 18.05 -26.54
N LEU A 640 -2.59 16.83 -26.78
CA LEU A 640 -1.77 15.72 -27.32
C LEU A 640 -1.24 16.01 -28.73
N THR A 641 -2.01 16.70 -29.57
CA THR A 641 -1.63 16.96 -30.96
C THR A 641 -0.63 18.10 -31.10
N TYR A 642 -0.68 19.08 -30.20
CA TYR A 642 0.08 20.35 -30.32
C TYR A 642 1.00 20.61 -29.12
N ALA A 643 1.36 19.58 -28.34
CA ALA A 643 2.19 19.74 -27.14
C ALA A 643 3.43 20.60 -27.36
N ASP A 644 4.18 20.35 -28.43
CA ASP A 644 5.39 21.11 -28.79
C ASP A 644 5.12 22.60 -29.11
N GLN A 645 3.91 22.93 -29.59
CA GLN A 645 3.53 24.30 -29.94
C GLN A 645 2.98 25.07 -28.72
N LEU A 646 2.58 24.36 -27.69
CA LEU A 646 2.04 24.94 -26.46
C LEU A 646 3.17 25.38 -25.51
N GLU A 647 4.36 24.84 -25.71
CA GLU A 647 5.55 25.20 -24.92
C GLU A 647 5.88 26.71 -25.09
N GLY A 648 5.99 27.40 -23.95
CA GLY A 648 6.31 28.82 -23.92
C GLY A 648 5.15 29.75 -24.26
N MET A 649 3.95 29.28 -24.55
CA MET A 649 2.78 30.16 -24.73
C MET A 649 2.46 30.93 -23.45
N LYS A 650 2.08 32.17 -23.59
CA LYS A 650 1.53 32.94 -22.45
C LYS A 650 0.17 32.38 -22.07
N ARG A 651 -0.17 32.40 -20.77
CA ARG A 651 -1.41 31.88 -20.22
C ARG A 651 -2.66 32.26 -21.02
N ALA A 652 -2.80 33.54 -21.39
CA ALA A 652 -3.94 34.02 -22.15
C ALA A 652 -4.02 33.39 -23.55
N ASP A 653 -2.88 33.30 -24.23
CA ASP A 653 -2.79 32.77 -25.60
C ASP A 653 -3.09 31.28 -25.61
N LEU A 654 -2.65 30.55 -24.60
CA LEU A 654 -2.89 29.12 -24.44
C LEU A 654 -4.37 28.79 -24.19
N ILE A 655 -5.03 29.53 -23.28
CA ILE A 655 -6.48 29.36 -23.05
C ILE A 655 -7.24 29.63 -24.35
N HIS A 656 -6.87 30.68 -25.08
CA HIS A 656 -7.47 30.99 -26.36
C HIS A 656 -7.31 29.86 -27.37
N PHE A 657 -6.09 29.35 -27.50
CA PHE A 657 -5.79 28.26 -28.44
C PHE A 657 -6.63 27.02 -28.12
N LEU A 658 -6.72 26.66 -26.86
CA LEU A 658 -7.49 25.47 -26.45
C LEU A 658 -8.99 25.65 -26.64
N VAL A 659 -9.53 26.80 -26.26
CA VAL A 659 -10.98 27.10 -26.44
C VAL A 659 -11.32 27.18 -27.92
N ASP A 660 -10.50 27.82 -28.73
CA ASP A 660 -10.71 27.89 -30.18
C ASP A 660 -10.63 26.54 -30.85
N SER A 661 -9.68 25.70 -30.44
CA SER A 661 -9.56 24.33 -30.97
C SER A 661 -10.79 23.49 -30.64
N VAL A 662 -11.35 23.62 -29.43
CA VAL A 662 -12.59 22.97 -29.04
C VAL A 662 -13.77 23.44 -29.90
N TYR A 663 -13.95 24.74 -30.01
CA TYR A 663 -15.04 25.31 -30.81
C TYR A 663 -14.88 24.98 -32.31
N ALA A 664 -13.65 24.97 -32.84
CA ALA A 664 -13.38 24.55 -34.21
C ALA A 664 -13.88 23.09 -34.45
N GLN A 665 -13.56 22.22 -33.51
CA GLN A 665 -13.98 20.81 -33.59
C GLN A 665 -15.51 20.66 -33.53
N GLU A 666 -16.17 21.37 -32.61
CA GLU A 666 -17.64 21.40 -32.53
C GLU A 666 -18.26 21.93 -33.80
N CYS A 667 -17.72 23.00 -34.38
CA CYS A 667 -18.21 23.57 -35.63
C CYS A 667 -18.13 22.57 -36.79
N ILE A 668 -17.02 21.84 -36.91
CA ILE A 668 -16.84 20.82 -37.95
C ILE A 668 -17.78 19.65 -37.72
N GLU A 669 -18.01 19.22 -36.50
CA GLU A 669 -18.94 18.13 -36.20
C GLU A 669 -20.40 18.49 -36.50
N GLU A 670 -20.82 19.73 -36.16
CA GLU A 670 -22.15 20.25 -36.44
C GLU A 670 -22.37 20.48 -37.93
N ASN A 671 -21.32 20.92 -38.63
CA ASN A 671 -21.36 21.15 -40.06
C ASN A 671 -20.06 20.69 -40.74
N PRO A 672 -19.98 19.42 -41.19
CA PRO A 672 -18.78 18.87 -41.80
C PRO A 672 -18.30 19.62 -43.08
N SER A 673 -19.17 20.41 -43.70
CA SER A 673 -18.77 21.20 -44.88
C SER A 673 -17.81 22.35 -44.56
N LEU A 674 -17.66 22.71 -43.29
CA LEU A 674 -16.69 23.70 -42.83
C LEU A 674 -15.25 23.18 -42.83
N ALA A 675 -15.06 21.88 -42.86
CA ALA A 675 -13.71 21.30 -42.84
C ALA A 675 -12.86 21.81 -44.03
N GLY A 676 -11.76 22.51 -43.70
CA GLY A 676 -10.88 23.14 -44.69
C GLY A 676 -11.15 24.62 -45.01
N ASP A 677 -12.27 25.18 -44.53
CA ASP A 677 -12.55 26.62 -44.68
C ASP A 677 -12.22 27.36 -43.37
N SER A 678 -11.02 27.89 -43.26
CA SER A 678 -10.53 28.56 -42.08
C SER A 678 -11.35 29.81 -41.69
N THR A 679 -11.94 30.49 -42.69
CA THR A 679 -12.74 31.71 -42.46
C THR A 679 -14.11 31.32 -41.88
N ALA A 680 -14.75 30.32 -42.46
CA ALA A 680 -16.03 29.83 -41.98
C ALA A 680 -15.92 29.22 -40.56
N ILE A 681 -14.83 28.45 -40.32
CA ILE A 681 -14.54 27.91 -38.96
C ILE A 681 -14.30 29.07 -37.96
N SER A 682 -13.53 30.10 -38.33
CA SER A 682 -13.26 31.28 -37.46
C SER A 682 -14.54 32.02 -37.09
N ASN A 683 -15.48 32.17 -38.05
CA ASN A 683 -16.77 32.79 -37.79
C ASN A 683 -17.61 31.93 -36.84
N CYS A 684 -17.66 30.62 -37.05
CA CYS A 684 -18.38 29.71 -36.16
C CYS A 684 -17.77 29.67 -34.73
N ILE A 685 -16.45 29.71 -34.60
CA ILE A 685 -15.75 29.85 -33.29
C ILE A 685 -16.18 31.10 -32.59
N LEU A 686 -16.26 32.21 -33.33
CA LEU A 686 -16.65 33.52 -32.78
C LEU A 686 -18.10 33.45 -32.26
N GLU A 687 -18.99 32.84 -33.01
CA GLU A 687 -20.40 32.60 -32.60
C GLU A 687 -20.48 31.78 -31.32
N LYS A 688 -19.73 30.67 -31.23
CA LYS A 688 -19.69 29.82 -30.04
C LYS A 688 -19.10 30.52 -28.79
N ARG A 689 -18.03 31.33 -28.98
CA ARG A 689 -17.44 32.10 -27.89
C ARG A 689 -18.42 33.09 -27.29
N THR A 690 -19.30 33.66 -28.09
CA THR A 690 -20.26 34.67 -27.67
C THR A 690 -21.56 34.11 -27.10
N GLY A 691 -21.76 32.78 -27.18
CA GLY A 691 -23.00 32.10 -26.72
C GLY A 691 -24.24 32.48 -27.53
N LEU A 692 -24.04 32.94 -28.77
CA LEU A 692 -25.05 33.64 -29.58
C LEU A 692 -25.72 32.73 -30.63
N ASN A 693 -25.82 31.43 -30.36
CA ASN A 693 -26.38 30.50 -31.36
C ASN A 693 -27.91 30.63 -31.56
N ASP A 694 -28.71 31.34 -30.77
CA ASP A 694 -30.13 31.24 -30.91
C ASP A 694 -30.97 32.55 -31.03
N VAL A 695 -30.44 33.72 -30.83
CA VAL A 695 -31.27 34.96 -30.99
C VAL A 695 -30.41 36.19 -31.28
N ILE A 696 -29.87 36.37 -32.46
CA ILE A 696 -29.33 37.70 -32.81
C ILE A 696 -29.96 38.21 -34.10
N SER A 697 -30.86 39.17 -33.96
CA SER A 697 -31.03 40.12 -35.00
C SER A 697 -29.91 41.13 -34.92
N PRO A 698 -29.09 41.35 -35.95
CA PRO A 698 -28.01 42.30 -35.88
C PRO A 698 -28.54 43.72 -35.60
N LEU A 699 -27.91 44.43 -34.71
CA LEU A 699 -28.16 45.83 -34.46
C LEU A 699 -27.41 46.63 -35.51
N GLU A 700 -28.15 47.15 -36.51
CA GLU A 700 -27.58 47.99 -37.60
C GLU A 700 -27.44 49.42 -37.17
N GLY A 701 -26.44 50.14 -37.74
CA GLY A 701 -26.26 51.57 -37.52
C GLY A 701 -25.48 51.94 -36.27
N VAL A 702 -24.73 50.99 -35.70
CA VAL A 702 -23.77 51.25 -34.64
C VAL A 702 -22.42 51.59 -35.26
N GLU A 703 -21.81 52.70 -34.86
CA GLU A 703 -20.47 53.07 -35.22
C GLU A 703 -19.57 53.11 -33.96
N ILE A 704 -18.48 52.37 -33.98
CA ILE A 704 -17.51 52.25 -32.84
C ILE A 704 -16.15 52.73 -33.32
N TYR A 705 -15.59 53.78 -32.67
CA TYR A 705 -14.28 54.33 -33.02
C TYR A 705 -13.60 55.01 -31.84
N PRO A 706 -12.26 55.08 -31.81
CA PRO A 706 -11.38 54.29 -32.66
C PRO A 706 -11.34 52.83 -32.19
N THR A 707 -11.13 51.90 -33.11
CA THR A 707 -10.95 50.47 -32.77
C THR A 707 -9.60 50.17 -32.12
N ILE A 708 -8.65 51.09 -32.21
CA ILE A 708 -7.40 51.10 -31.45
C ILE A 708 -7.46 52.27 -30.47
N VAL A 709 -7.65 51.97 -29.20
CA VAL A 709 -8.04 52.96 -28.18
C VAL A 709 -6.99 53.10 -27.07
N ASP A 710 -6.79 54.30 -26.57
CA ASP A 710 -5.93 54.56 -25.40
C ASP A 710 -6.74 54.87 -24.14
N GLU A 711 -7.63 55.84 -24.18
CA GLU A 711 -8.39 56.25 -23.00
C GLU A 711 -9.90 56.15 -23.17
N THR A 712 -10.41 56.49 -24.35
CA THR A 712 -11.84 56.66 -24.57
C THR A 712 -12.28 56.01 -25.89
N LEU A 713 -13.30 55.21 -25.81
CA LEU A 713 -14.01 54.59 -26.92
C LEU A 713 -15.26 55.43 -27.22
N THR A 714 -15.49 55.75 -28.46
CA THR A 714 -16.71 56.41 -28.89
C THR A 714 -17.65 55.38 -29.51
N ILE A 715 -18.92 55.37 -29.06
CA ILE A 715 -19.99 54.56 -29.63
C ILE A 715 -21.10 55.52 -30.05
N ASP A 716 -21.46 55.46 -31.33
CA ASP A 716 -22.54 56.29 -31.90
C ASP A 716 -23.64 55.39 -32.42
N TYR A 717 -24.83 55.51 -31.87
CA TYR A 717 -26.00 54.73 -32.25
C TYR A 717 -27.27 55.60 -32.19
N THR A 718 -27.98 55.71 -33.32
CA THR A 718 -29.14 56.59 -33.46
C THR A 718 -30.49 55.90 -33.33
N GLY A 719 -30.50 54.59 -33.12
CA GLY A 719 -31.73 53.76 -33.11
C GLY A 719 -32.47 53.71 -31.76
N GLY A 720 -31.95 54.33 -30.70
CA GLY A 720 -32.49 54.39 -29.34
C GLY A 720 -31.45 54.24 -28.25
N ASP A 721 -31.90 54.18 -26.99
CA ASP A 721 -30.98 53.92 -25.87
C ASP A 721 -30.39 52.53 -25.98
N PHE A 722 -29.17 52.38 -25.51
CA PHE A 722 -28.42 51.10 -25.64
C PHE A 722 -27.54 50.81 -24.43
N ARG A 723 -27.17 49.57 -24.29
CA ARG A 723 -26.22 49.06 -23.27
C ARG A 723 -24.91 48.69 -23.97
N VAL A 724 -23.83 49.06 -23.35
CA VAL A 724 -22.48 48.67 -23.79
C VAL A 724 -21.84 47.76 -22.75
N GLU A 725 -21.34 46.67 -23.20
CA GLU A 725 -20.54 45.79 -22.39
C GLU A 725 -19.19 45.54 -23.10
N VAL A 726 -18.09 45.63 -22.36
CA VAL A 726 -16.78 45.27 -22.88
C VAL A 726 -16.27 44.05 -22.14
N PHE A 727 -15.84 43.07 -22.89
CA PHE A 727 -15.31 41.83 -22.36
C PHE A 727 -13.82 41.73 -22.71
N ASN A 728 -13.05 41.23 -21.74
CA ASN A 728 -11.70 40.78 -22.06
C ASN A 728 -11.77 39.47 -22.85
N LEU A 729 -10.64 38.99 -23.35
CA LEU A 729 -10.57 37.75 -24.12
C LEU A 729 -10.87 36.47 -23.28
N LEU A 730 -10.97 36.59 -21.97
CA LEU A 730 -11.39 35.51 -21.07
C LEU A 730 -12.92 35.48 -20.87
N GLY A 731 -13.68 36.34 -21.58
CA GLY A 731 -15.12 36.47 -21.43
C GLY A 731 -15.55 37.21 -20.16
N THR A 732 -14.59 37.81 -19.41
CA THR A 732 -14.93 38.60 -18.23
C THR A 732 -15.39 39.96 -18.64
N LYS A 733 -16.59 40.37 -18.19
CA LYS A 733 -17.09 41.72 -18.40
C LYS A 733 -16.24 42.73 -17.59
N VAL A 734 -15.59 43.67 -18.27
CA VAL A 734 -14.67 44.63 -17.69
C VAL A 734 -15.24 46.05 -17.73
N VAL A 735 -16.23 46.33 -18.60
CA VAL A 735 -16.99 47.56 -18.67
C VAL A 735 -18.47 47.22 -18.85
N GLU A 736 -19.35 47.93 -18.17
CA GLU A 736 -20.77 47.95 -18.43
C GLU A 736 -21.27 49.40 -18.30
N ASP A 737 -21.93 49.91 -19.34
CA ASP A 737 -22.49 51.24 -19.35
C ASP A 737 -23.86 51.27 -20.02
N ARG A 738 -24.71 52.18 -19.61
CA ARG A 738 -25.97 52.46 -20.28
C ARG A 738 -25.90 53.80 -20.94
N CYS A 739 -26.15 53.81 -22.22
CA CYS A 739 -25.94 54.94 -23.11
C CYS A 739 -27.30 55.44 -23.64
N GLU A 740 -27.43 56.74 -23.79
CA GLU A 740 -28.57 57.35 -24.46
C GLU A 740 -28.35 57.31 -25.98
N GLN A 741 -29.43 57.44 -26.74
CA GLN A 741 -29.39 57.56 -28.20
C GLN A 741 -28.39 58.61 -28.64
N GLY A 742 -27.48 58.29 -29.59
CA GLY A 742 -26.47 59.18 -30.13
C GLY A 742 -25.07 58.79 -29.72
N ARG A 743 -24.19 59.77 -29.68
CA ARG A 743 -22.77 59.60 -29.42
C ARG A 743 -22.47 59.53 -27.94
N ASN A 744 -21.89 58.45 -27.50
CA ASN A 744 -21.45 58.21 -26.12
C ASN A 744 -19.96 57.95 -26.06
N LEU A 745 -19.34 58.36 -24.95
CA LEU A 745 -17.88 58.20 -24.69
C LEU A 745 -17.72 57.21 -23.54
N ILE A 746 -17.13 56.07 -23.82
CA ILE A 746 -16.86 55.01 -22.82
C ILE A 746 -15.43 55.14 -22.38
N ASN A 747 -15.21 55.33 -21.09
CA ASN A 747 -13.88 55.38 -20.52
C ASN A 747 -13.27 53.98 -20.39
N VAL A 748 -12.17 53.73 -21.07
CA VAL A 748 -11.42 52.49 -21.06
C VAL A 748 -9.97 52.71 -20.62
N SER A 749 -9.64 53.86 -20.04
CA SER A 749 -8.27 54.23 -19.65
C SER A 749 -7.66 53.25 -18.61
N TYR A 750 -8.49 52.66 -17.77
CA TYR A 750 -8.10 51.72 -16.71
C TYR A 750 -7.93 50.28 -17.18
N LEU A 751 -8.26 49.99 -18.43
CA LEU A 751 -8.04 48.66 -18.99
C LEU A 751 -6.57 48.44 -19.31
N THR A 752 -6.09 47.22 -19.10
CA THR A 752 -4.72 46.85 -19.49
C THR A 752 -4.58 46.76 -21.00
N PRO A 753 -3.40 47.03 -21.58
CA PRO A 753 -3.16 46.84 -23.01
C PRO A 753 -3.56 45.43 -23.44
N GLY A 754 -4.31 45.30 -24.51
CA GLY A 754 -4.82 44.02 -24.99
C GLY A 754 -6.02 44.14 -25.93
N THR A 755 -6.52 43.00 -26.36
CA THR A 755 -7.72 42.89 -27.20
C THR A 755 -8.95 42.71 -26.33
N TYR A 756 -10.04 43.39 -26.68
CA TYR A 756 -11.34 43.35 -26.01
C TYR A 756 -12.45 43.19 -27.04
N LEU A 757 -13.58 42.61 -26.62
CA LEU A 757 -14.79 42.55 -27.39
C LEU A 757 -15.82 43.54 -26.82
N ILE A 758 -16.40 44.35 -27.68
CA ILE A 758 -17.45 45.29 -27.33
C ILE A 758 -18.77 44.71 -27.79
N LEU A 759 -19.74 44.63 -26.89
CA LEU A 759 -21.10 44.31 -27.17
C LEU A 759 -21.98 45.53 -26.95
N VAL A 760 -22.74 45.92 -27.98
CA VAL A 760 -23.75 46.95 -27.91
C VAL A 760 -25.11 46.35 -28.08
N GLU A 761 -26.00 46.50 -27.11
CA GLU A 761 -27.36 45.94 -27.09
C GLU A 761 -28.42 47.01 -27.05
N SER A 762 -29.40 46.91 -27.90
CA SER A 762 -30.63 47.75 -27.85
C SER A 762 -31.84 46.94 -28.32
N ASN A 763 -32.92 46.93 -27.52
CA ASN A 763 -34.19 46.26 -27.84
C ASN A 763 -34.06 44.78 -28.27
N GLY A 764 -33.15 44.07 -27.62
CA GLY A 764 -32.90 42.63 -27.90
C GLY A 764 -32.09 42.38 -29.18
N LYS A 765 -31.55 43.40 -29.82
CA LYS A 765 -30.58 43.33 -30.92
C LYS A 765 -29.21 43.67 -30.44
N ILE A 766 -28.21 43.02 -31.00
CA ILE A 766 -26.82 43.28 -30.59
C ILE A 766 -25.90 43.55 -31.78
N HIS A 767 -24.85 44.38 -31.49
CA HIS A 767 -23.70 44.61 -32.36
C HIS A 767 -22.42 44.24 -31.62
N LEU A 768 -21.53 43.53 -32.29
CA LEU A 768 -20.29 43.06 -31.72
C LEU A 768 -19.10 43.64 -32.50
N GLU A 769 -18.13 44.22 -31.80
CA GLU A 769 -16.92 44.72 -32.44
C GLU A 769 -15.67 44.50 -31.58
N LYS A 770 -14.53 44.39 -32.24
CA LYS A 770 -13.23 44.16 -31.58
C LYS A 770 -12.55 45.48 -31.31
N MET A 771 -12.04 45.65 -30.08
CA MET A 771 -11.25 46.81 -29.67
C MET A 771 -9.84 46.35 -29.30
N GLN A 772 -8.85 47.13 -29.71
CA GLN A 772 -7.45 46.99 -29.28
C GLN A 772 -7.12 48.11 -28.31
N LYS A 773 -6.88 47.80 -27.04
CA LYS A 773 -6.35 48.74 -26.04
C LYS A 773 -4.84 48.83 -26.16
N LYS A 774 -4.30 50.07 -26.24
CA LYS A 774 -2.85 50.33 -26.24
C LYS A 774 -2.24 50.28 -24.86
#